data_d18b431660752a0974a01f6bf0ed7297
#
_entry.id   d18b431660752a0974a01f6bf0ed7297
#
_cell.length_a   1.000
_cell.length_b   1.000
_cell.length_c   1.000
_cell.angle_alpha   90.00
_cell.angle_beta   90.00
_cell.angle_gamma   90.00
#
_symmetry.space_group_name_H-M   'P 1'
#
loop_
_entity.id
_entity.type
_entity.pdbx_description
1 polymer ?
#
loop_
_entity_poly.entity_id
_entity_poly.type
_entity_poly.pdbx_seq_one_letter_code
_entity_poly.pdbx_strand_id
1 'polypeptide(L)'
;MARGGRLPLPSITRMVFVPIIGLIGFAATCAAQNYSISRTTIDFGTVPVGLSSGQGFRITATSSERITVESMNLTGQGFQFADGTFPSVLNHEGSHASFTFNFVPSAGQTYAATAAFFINGQEVDITLTGVGVQSAAVATPNVRVLSFSQTLGMESPIQTVSITNTGTDTVTILSASTEQPFIAQSIGKIVLPPGASTKIGLKLVATEVGSITGNLLITYDVLPPTGISLEGRTTSSSGFVITSFPNLPLGTIGAPYFAQLTETKGAGVISWSLADNSSLPSGLTFTQDGIISGTISPFNPKATYSLSVSAVDSRYHNASEVLSLNVLPTSGAACDYISWDVAGTNNPMIPITDLGIGSYFGTEGGLYGYGQNTPPAEHENDGIRLANQISPLDASGNRDLNGKYVLVGIGISTLKEEMLSFVPMATSETSINPHLVIVNGGQAQASATDYSDLSSPYWGTILNNLIPNAGVTAQQVVAVMFEDLDVAPTGTYPSDMVQLQGEFETVAQNVLKVFPNVKLMYYFPRFYSGYSGTTDLRSPEPYAYEQGFAIQGALLDQINGVPWLNYDAKNGPVLAPWLGYGAYTWANGMIARSDGLTYSCQDVLSDGRHPSPLYGAPKIAAQFLNFYKTNPTTAPWFLSAPLQKPRASN
;
A
#
# COMPACT_ATOMS: atom_id res chain seq x y z
N MET A 1 55.49 62.15 -10.45
CA MET A 1 54.44 62.98 -11.07
C MET A 1 53.14 62.30 -10.64
N ALA A 2 52.48 62.78 -9.57
CA ALA A 2 51.41 63.80 -9.57
C ALA A 2 50.13 63.19 -10.23
N ARG A 3 49.02 63.07 -9.68
CA ARG A 3 48.07 63.69 -8.74
C ARG A 3 46.90 62.71 -8.65
N GLY A 4 46.24 62.37 -7.60
CA GLY A 4 45.56 63.26 -6.64
C GLY A 4 44.07 63.31 -6.94
N GLY A 5 43.17 62.74 -6.16
CA GLY A 5 41.74 62.86 -6.33
C GLY A 5 40.97 62.29 -5.14
N ARG A 6 40.43 63.15 -4.38
CA ARG A 6 39.82 63.06 -3.03
C ARG A 6 38.52 62.27 -2.99
N LEU A 7 38.36 61.61 -1.85
CA LEU A 7 37.08 61.20 -1.23
C LEU A 7 36.22 62.43 -0.83
N PRO A 8 34.92 62.29 -0.74
CA PRO A 8 34.15 62.99 0.27
C PRO A 8 33.47 62.09 1.31
N LEU A 9 33.53 62.54 2.52
CA LEU A 9 32.96 62.07 3.78
C LEU A 9 31.48 62.55 3.96
N PRO A 10 30.81 62.21 5.05
CA PRO A 10 29.50 61.56 5.09
C PRO A 10 28.39 62.53 5.49
N SER A 11 27.15 62.17 5.16
CA SER A 11 25.98 62.91 5.60
C SER A 11 25.38 62.34 6.89
N ILE A 12 25.13 63.24 7.76
CA ILE A 12 24.62 63.25 9.13
C ILE A 12 23.32 62.49 9.33
N THR A 13 23.31 61.58 10.27
CA THR A 13 22.17 60.92 10.87
C THR A 13 21.35 61.92 11.71
N ARG A 14 20.08 62.10 11.37
CA ARG A 14 19.09 62.75 12.24
C ARG A 14 18.53 61.70 13.22
N MET A 15 18.86 61.88 14.49
CA MET A 15 18.13 61.24 15.61
C MET A 15 16.73 61.82 15.73
N VAL A 16 15.74 60.95 15.61
CA VAL A 16 14.34 61.27 15.99
C VAL A 16 14.11 60.71 17.39
N PHE A 17 13.86 61.60 18.33
CA PHE A 17 13.37 61.24 19.65
C PHE A 17 11.92 60.78 19.53
N VAL A 18 11.62 59.57 20.00
CA VAL A 18 10.25 59.09 20.22
C VAL A 18 9.98 59.11 21.73
N PRO A 19 8.90 59.71 22.21
CA PRO A 19 8.59 59.72 23.62
C PRO A 19 8.12 58.34 24.08
N ILE A 20 8.67 57.88 25.20
CA ILE A 20 8.23 56.69 25.95
C ILE A 20 6.85 56.98 26.55
N ILE A 21 5.81 56.44 25.93
CA ILE A 21 4.48 56.31 26.57
C ILE A 21 4.51 55.00 27.34
N GLY A 22 4.33 55.08 28.64
CA GLY A 22 4.28 53.97 29.55
C GLY A 22 3.17 52.97 29.15
N LEU A 23 3.56 51.78 28.76
CA LEU A 23 2.63 50.66 28.58
C LEU A 23 2.30 50.09 29.96
N ILE A 24 1.06 50.30 30.40
CA ILE A 24 0.48 49.53 31.51
C ILE A 24 0.34 48.08 30.99
N GLY A 25 1.18 47.20 31.50
CA GLY A 25 1.15 45.77 31.17
C GLY A 25 -0.17 45.17 31.68
N PHE A 26 -1.09 44.88 30.76
CA PHE A 26 -2.04 43.80 30.98
C PHE A 26 -1.29 42.49 30.84
N ALA A 27 -1.02 41.82 31.96
CA ALA A 27 -0.65 40.43 31.97
C ALA A 27 -1.85 39.64 31.39
N ALA A 28 -1.81 39.34 30.10
CA ALA A 28 -2.65 38.31 29.53
C ALA A 28 -2.23 37.00 30.20
N THR A 29 -3.07 36.49 31.09
CA THR A 29 -2.95 35.10 31.55
C THR A 29 -3.09 34.23 30.32
N CYS A 30 -1.98 33.65 29.89
CA CYS A 30 -1.99 32.58 28.88
C CYS A 30 -2.76 31.42 29.54
N ALA A 31 -4.05 31.30 29.25
CA ALA A 31 -4.82 30.12 29.60
C ALA A 31 -4.12 28.95 28.87
N ALA A 32 -3.76 27.90 29.59
CA ALA A 32 -3.21 26.70 28.99
C ALA A 32 -4.23 26.21 27.95
N GLN A 33 -3.79 26.09 26.72
CA GLN A 33 -4.64 25.54 25.66
C GLN A 33 -4.89 24.05 25.95
N ASN A 34 -6.15 23.65 26.01
CA ASN A 34 -6.57 22.30 26.30
C ASN A 34 -6.51 21.39 25.04
N TYR A 35 -5.78 21.84 24.02
CA TYR A 35 -5.52 21.11 22.79
C TYR A 35 -4.11 21.42 22.25
N SER A 36 -3.60 20.53 21.46
CA SER A 36 -2.36 20.70 20.69
C SER A 36 -2.65 20.64 19.19
N ILE A 37 -1.81 21.31 18.42
CA ILE A 37 -1.87 21.32 16.96
C ILE A 37 -0.54 20.75 16.47
N SER A 38 -0.58 19.69 15.64
CA SER A 38 0.62 18.99 15.21
C SER A 38 1.60 19.88 14.43
N ARG A 39 1.08 20.86 13.70
CA ARG A 39 1.85 21.92 13.03
C ARG A 39 0.96 23.10 12.66
N THR A 40 1.50 24.30 12.76
CA THR A 40 0.82 25.56 12.38
C THR A 40 1.31 26.12 11.05
N THR A 41 2.29 25.48 10.44
CA THR A 41 2.79 25.79 9.08
C THR A 41 2.88 24.51 8.28
N ILE A 42 2.33 24.52 7.07
CA ILE A 42 2.33 23.40 6.13
C ILE A 42 3.01 23.89 4.85
N ASP A 43 4.19 23.35 4.56
CA ASP A 43 4.89 23.60 3.31
C ASP A 43 4.67 22.44 2.35
N PHE A 44 4.06 22.72 1.20
CA PHE A 44 3.81 21.76 0.14
C PHE A 44 5.01 21.55 -0.79
N GLY A 45 6.10 22.28 -0.56
CA GLY A 45 7.27 22.22 -1.41
C GLY A 45 7.00 22.71 -2.83
N THR A 46 7.70 22.11 -3.79
CA THR A 46 7.61 22.47 -5.21
C THR A 46 6.64 21.54 -5.93
N VAL A 47 5.58 22.10 -6.52
CA VAL A 47 4.56 21.35 -7.27
C VAL A 47 4.43 21.90 -8.69
N PRO A 48 4.48 21.05 -9.72
CA PRO A 48 4.27 21.49 -11.11
C PRO A 48 2.87 22.08 -11.30
N VAL A 49 2.80 23.15 -12.11
CA VAL A 49 1.53 23.78 -12.49
C VAL A 49 0.62 22.75 -13.15
N GLY A 50 -0.64 22.69 -12.67
CA GLY A 50 -1.64 21.71 -13.12
C GLY A 50 -1.62 20.38 -12.39
N LEU A 51 -0.66 20.13 -11.50
CA LEU A 51 -0.67 18.99 -10.58
C LEU A 51 -1.09 19.43 -9.18
N SER A 52 -1.40 18.46 -8.30
CA SER A 52 -1.78 18.73 -6.94
C SER A 52 -0.91 17.95 -5.94
N SER A 53 -0.68 18.54 -4.78
CA SER A 53 -0.03 17.89 -3.63
C SER A 53 -0.92 18.03 -2.40
N GLY A 54 -1.19 16.94 -1.69
CA GLY A 54 -2.04 16.91 -0.49
C GLY A 54 -1.20 16.87 0.79
N GLN A 55 -1.54 17.68 1.79
CA GLN A 55 -0.95 17.64 3.13
C GLN A 55 -1.98 18.04 4.18
N GLY A 56 -1.83 17.53 5.40
CA GLY A 56 -2.76 17.82 6.49
C GLY A 56 -2.08 18.07 7.83
N PHE A 57 -2.87 18.33 8.84
CA PHE A 57 -2.46 18.49 10.24
C PHE A 57 -3.58 17.97 11.15
N ARG A 58 -3.25 17.86 12.43
CA ARG A 58 -4.15 17.31 13.45
C ARG A 58 -4.29 18.27 14.61
N ILE A 59 -5.51 18.35 15.15
CA ILE A 59 -5.83 18.99 16.42
C ILE A 59 -6.17 17.88 17.41
N THR A 60 -5.47 17.81 18.54
CA THR A 60 -5.63 16.78 19.56
C THR A 60 -5.99 17.41 20.91
N ALA A 61 -7.00 16.90 21.58
CA ALA A 61 -7.34 17.32 22.93
C ALA A 61 -6.27 16.86 23.93
N THR A 62 -5.79 17.78 24.78
CA THR A 62 -4.77 17.51 25.83
C THR A 62 -5.37 17.44 27.23
N SER A 63 -6.68 17.46 27.32
CA SER A 63 -7.43 17.33 28.58
C SER A 63 -8.80 16.70 28.32
N SER A 64 -9.52 16.35 29.37
CA SER A 64 -10.91 15.84 29.29
C SER A 64 -11.96 16.93 28.99
N GLU A 65 -11.56 18.17 28.82
CA GLU A 65 -12.48 19.24 28.45
C GLU A 65 -12.87 19.11 26.96
N ARG A 66 -14.15 19.36 26.71
CA ARG A 66 -14.68 19.33 25.35
C ARG A 66 -14.06 20.44 24.49
N ILE A 67 -13.44 20.05 23.38
CA ILE A 67 -12.92 20.94 22.35
C ILE A 67 -13.85 20.86 21.14
N THR A 68 -14.26 22.01 20.61
CA THR A 68 -15.03 22.05 19.36
C THR A 68 -14.26 22.84 18.32
N VAL A 69 -13.97 22.19 17.18
CA VAL A 69 -13.45 22.86 15.99
C VAL A 69 -14.67 23.23 15.14
N GLU A 70 -15.05 24.49 15.16
CA GLU A 70 -16.37 24.97 14.71
C GLU A 70 -16.44 25.13 13.20
N SER A 71 -15.41 25.77 12.65
CA SER A 71 -15.34 26.11 11.22
C SER A 71 -13.92 26.48 10.81
N MET A 72 -13.71 26.65 9.52
CA MET A 72 -12.47 27.14 8.94
C MET A 72 -12.77 28.11 7.80
N ASN A 73 -11.94 29.15 7.69
CA ASN A 73 -11.94 30.06 6.57
C ASN A 73 -10.57 30.03 5.87
N LEU A 74 -10.54 29.65 4.59
CA LEU A 74 -9.32 29.60 3.79
C LEU A 74 -9.20 30.89 2.96
N THR A 75 -8.10 31.62 3.15
CA THR A 75 -7.77 32.81 2.37
C THR A 75 -6.46 32.60 1.64
N GLY A 76 -6.40 33.05 0.38
CA GLY A 76 -5.25 32.87 -0.49
C GLY A 76 -5.59 32.04 -1.74
N GLN A 77 -4.68 32.02 -2.71
CA GLN A 77 -4.87 31.29 -3.96
C GLN A 77 -3.97 30.05 -4.01
N GLY A 78 -4.37 29.06 -4.80
CA GLY A 78 -3.58 27.86 -5.05
C GLY A 78 -3.81 26.75 -4.03
N PHE A 79 -4.56 26.96 -2.96
CA PHE A 79 -4.88 25.95 -1.96
C PHE A 79 -6.38 25.68 -1.90
N GLN A 80 -6.72 24.43 -1.63
CA GLN A 80 -8.10 23.95 -1.49
C GLN A 80 -8.22 23.09 -0.25
N PHE A 81 -9.30 23.26 0.49
CA PHE A 81 -9.65 22.33 1.57
C PHE A 81 -10.07 21.00 0.94
N ALA A 82 -9.43 19.92 1.34
CA ALA A 82 -9.61 18.61 0.73
C ALA A 82 -10.39 17.64 1.62
N ASP A 83 -10.14 17.66 2.94
CA ASP A 83 -10.80 16.75 3.86
C ASP A 83 -10.81 17.30 5.29
N GLY A 84 -11.85 16.95 6.05
CA GLY A 84 -12.12 17.34 7.42
C GLY A 84 -13.60 17.65 7.62
N THR A 85 -14.10 17.47 8.83
CA THR A 85 -15.51 17.73 9.17
C THR A 85 -15.67 18.93 10.10
N PHE A 86 -16.74 19.71 9.92
CA PHE A 86 -17.12 20.80 10.79
C PHE A 86 -18.61 20.73 11.16
N PRO A 87 -18.95 20.91 12.46
CA PRO A 87 -18.03 20.99 13.60
C PRO A 87 -17.43 19.63 13.94
N SER A 88 -16.14 19.61 14.34
CA SER A 88 -15.51 18.45 14.97
C SER A 88 -15.48 18.62 16.47
N VAL A 89 -15.89 17.60 17.20
CA VAL A 89 -15.98 17.64 18.67
C VAL A 89 -15.05 16.60 19.28
N LEU A 90 -14.10 17.04 20.07
CA LEU A 90 -13.14 16.23 20.80
C LEU A 90 -13.60 16.17 22.27
N ASN A 91 -14.00 14.99 22.75
CA ASN A 91 -14.70 14.85 24.03
C ASN A 91 -13.83 14.33 25.18
N HIS A 92 -12.62 13.88 24.90
CA HIS A 92 -11.69 13.32 25.89
C HIS A 92 -10.24 13.58 25.48
N GLU A 93 -9.34 13.48 26.43
CA GLU A 93 -7.89 13.58 26.17
C GLU A 93 -7.46 12.52 25.15
N GLY A 94 -6.64 12.92 24.18
CA GLY A 94 -6.20 12.09 23.08
C GLY A 94 -7.14 12.07 21.86
N SER A 95 -8.43 12.46 22.00
CA SER A 95 -9.31 12.58 20.84
C SER A 95 -8.81 13.67 19.89
N HIS A 96 -8.94 13.45 18.58
CA HIS A 96 -8.38 14.35 17.59
C HIS A 96 -9.27 14.52 16.36
N ALA A 97 -9.02 15.59 15.62
CA ALA A 97 -9.58 15.86 14.31
C ALA A 97 -8.46 16.16 13.32
N SER A 98 -8.56 15.58 12.12
CA SER A 98 -7.59 15.78 11.06
C SER A 98 -8.16 16.62 9.93
N PHE A 99 -7.33 17.48 9.36
CA PHE A 99 -7.70 18.39 8.29
C PHE A 99 -6.64 18.35 7.19
N THR A 100 -7.09 18.23 5.93
CA THR A 100 -6.21 18.10 4.77
C THR A 100 -6.45 19.22 3.78
N PHE A 101 -5.38 19.70 3.16
CA PHE A 101 -5.40 20.67 2.08
C PHE A 101 -4.71 20.14 0.86
N ASN A 102 -5.17 20.55 -0.32
CA ASN A 102 -4.47 20.35 -1.59
C ASN A 102 -3.86 21.68 -2.04
N PHE A 103 -2.61 21.63 -2.45
CA PHE A 103 -1.95 22.71 -3.17
C PHE A 103 -2.03 22.44 -4.67
N VAL A 104 -2.65 23.36 -5.42
CA VAL A 104 -2.90 23.25 -6.87
C VAL A 104 -2.42 24.55 -7.53
N PRO A 105 -1.12 24.69 -7.82
CA PRO A 105 -0.59 25.91 -8.40
C PRO A 105 -1.10 26.10 -9.84
N SER A 106 -1.54 27.31 -10.16
CA SER A 106 -1.98 27.71 -11.50
C SER A 106 -0.89 28.48 -12.30
N ALA A 107 0.22 28.81 -11.64
CA ALA A 107 1.36 29.52 -12.26
C ALA A 107 2.68 29.15 -11.57
N GLY A 108 3.80 29.40 -12.26
CA GLY A 108 5.14 29.22 -11.71
C GLY A 108 5.53 30.36 -10.76
N GLN A 109 5.06 30.32 -9.54
CA GLN A 109 5.32 31.33 -8.51
C GLN A 109 5.19 30.75 -7.10
N THR A 110 5.60 31.50 -6.10
CA THR A 110 5.36 31.16 -4.69
C THR A 110 3.93 31.51 -4.31
N TYR A 111 3.30 30.60 -3.59
CA TYR A 111 1.95 30.74 -3.05
C TYR A 111 2.00 30.73 -1.53
N ALA A 112 1.15 31.53 -0.91
CA ALA A 112 0.89 31.48 0.51
C ALA A 112 -0.59 31.69 0.76
N ALA A 113 -1.11 30.99 1.77
CA ALA A 113 -2.50 31.08 2.22
C ALA A 113 -2.56 30.92 3.74
N THR A 114 -3.66 31.35 4.31
CA THR A 114 -3.98 31.15 5.72
C THR A 114 -5.32 30.42 5.82
N ALA A 115 -5.33 29.31 6.56
CA ALA A 115 -6.53 28.65 6.99
C ALA A 115 -6.81 29.02 8.46
N ALA A 116 -7.75 29.93 8.67
CA ALA A 116 -8.16 30.39 10.00
C ALA A 116 -9.19 29.42 10.57
N PHE A 117 -8.80 28.63 11.57
CA PHE A 117 -9.66 27.69 12.28
C PHE A 117 -10.27 28.36 13.50
N PHE A 118 -11.57 28.17 13.73
CA PHE A 118 -12.25 28.59 14.93
C PHE A 118 -12.37 27.39 15.88
N ILE A 119 -11.67 27.47 17.02
CA ILE A 119 -11.60 26.42 18.04
C ILE A 119 -12.06 27.00 19.37
N ASN A 120 -13.18 26.50 19.88
CA ASN A 120 -13.84 27.06 21.10
C ASN A 120 -14.01 28.59 21.03
N GLY A 121 -14.41 29.10 19.85
CA GLY A 121 -14.59 30.55 19.62
C GLY A 121 -13.29 31.35 19.48
N GLN A 122 -12.13 30.72 19.48
CA GLN A 122 -10.83 31.36 19.27
C GLN A 122 -10.32 31.08 17.87
N GLU A 123 -9.81 32.09 17.20
CA GLU A 123 -9.18 31.93 15.88
C GLU A 123 -7.74 31.46 16.01
N VAL A 124 -7.39 30.43 15.21
CA VAL A 124 -6.04 29.85 15.12
C VAL A 124 -5.67 29.71 13.66
N ASP A 125 -4.59 30.36 13.28
CA ASP A 125 -4.10 30.41 11.92
C ASP A 125 -3.16 29.24 11.60
N ILE A 126 -3.46 28.54 10.52
CA ILE A 126 -2.56 27.58 9.89
C ILE A 126 -2.03 28.20 8.59
N THR A 127 -0.72 28.40 8.52
CA THR A 127 -0.06 28.96 7.34
C THR A 127 0.21 27.85 6.34
N LEU A 128 -0.18 28.06 5.08
CA LEU A 128 0.07 27.15 3.97
C LEU A 128 1.04 27.83 2.99
N THR A 129 2.10 27.14 2.60
CA THR A 129 3.07 27.64 1.60
C THR A 129 3.35 26.59 0.55
N GLY A 130 3.70 27.01 -0.66
CA GLY A 130 4.11 26.13 -1.76
C GLY A 130 4.67 26.93 -2.94
N VAL A 131 5.43 26.27 -3.78
CA VAL A 131 6.01 26.85 -4.99
C VAL A 131 5.47 26.13 -6.21
N GLY A 132 4.71 26.84 -7.04
CA GLY A 132 4.37 26.37 -8.38
C GLY A 132 5.58 26.49 -9.30
N VAL A 133 5.90 25.45 -10.05
CA VAL A 133 6.90 25.51 -11.11
C VAL A 133 6.24 25.30 -12.46
N GLN A 134 6.61 26.10 -13.46
CA GLN A 134 6.13 25.90 -14.82
C GLN A 134 6.60 24.52 -15.28
N SER A 135 5.67 23.61 -15.51
CA SER A 135 6.01 22.29 -16.05
C SER A 135 6.25 22.46 -17.55
N ALA A 136 7.37 21.95 -18.02
CA ALA A 136 7.63 21.85 -19.45
C ALA A 136 6.68 20.84 -20.12
N ALA A 137 6.78 20.67 -21.44
CA ALA A 137 6.14 19.58 -22.15
C ALA A 137 6.51 18.23 -21.51
N VAL A 138 5.54 17.38 -21.22
CA VAL A 138 5.75 16.05 -20.62
C VAL A 138 4.82 15.05 -21.29
N ALA A 139 5.38 13.99 -21.86
CA ALA A 139 4.64 12.86 -22.42
C ALA A 139 4.89 11.61 -21.58
N THR A 140 3.84 11.11 -20.95
CA THR A 140 3.92 9.96 -20.04
C THR A 140 3.24 8.75 -20.65
N PRO A 141 3.97 7.63 -20.88
CA PRO A 141 3.37 6.36 -21.26
C PRO A 141 2.71 5.70 -20.05
N ASN A 142 1.59 5.03 -20.27
CA ASN A 142 0.90 4.26 -19.24
C ASN A 142 1.65 2.98 -18.84
N VAL A 143 2.55 2.48 -19.69
CA VAL A 143 3.40 1.31 -19.46
C VAL A 143 4.79 1.55 -20.05
N ARG A 144 5.81 0.89 -19.50
CA ARG A 144 7.17 0.93 -20.04
C ARG A 144 7.62 -0.40 -20.64
N VAL A 145 6.79 -1.43 -20.47
CA VAL A 145 6.98 -2.77 -21.05
C VAL A 145 5.64 -3.24 -21.61
N LEU A 146 5.64 -3.82 -22.80
CA LEU A 146 4.50 -4.53 -23.39
C LEU A 146 4.90 -5.95 -23.72
N SER A 147 4.09 -6.91 -23.24
CA SER A 147 4.33 -8.33 -23.45
C SER A 147 3.35 -8.92 -24.47
N PHE A 148 3.86 -9.75 -25.39
CA PHE A 148 3.10 -10.38 -26.46
C PHE A 148 3.28 -11.89 -26.40
N SER A 149 2.23 -12.63 -26.70
CA SER A 149 2.31 -14.07 -26.94
C SER A 149 1.61 -14.43 -28.25
N GLN A 150 2.22 -15.33 -29.01
CA GLN A 150 1.61 -15.89 -30.22
C GLN A 150 1.92 -17.38 -30.35
N THR A 151 1.14 -18.10 -31.16
CA THR A 151 1.49 -19.41 -31.67
C THR A 151 2.15 -19.24 -33.03
N LEU A 152 3.21 -20.00 -33.32
CA LEU A 152 3.91 -19.92 -34.60
C LEU A 152 2.93 -20.01 -35.76
N GLY A 153 3.04 -19.09 -36.71
CA GLY A 153 2.15 -18.93 -37.85
C GLY A 153 0.85 -18.14 -37.59
N MET A 154 0.65 -17.63 -36.36
CA MET A 154 -0.45 -16.74 -36.00
C MET A 154 0.12 -15.36 -35.62
N GLU A 155 -0.68 -14.32 -35.70
CA GLU A 155 -0.35 -12.99 -35.13
C GLU A 155 -0.74 -12.93 -33.65
N SER A 156 -0.03 -12.15 -32.85
CA SER A 156 -0.48 -11.88 -31.48
C SER A 156 -1.73 -11.00 -31.46
N PRO A 157 -2.53 -11.01 -30.38
CA PRO A 157 -3.50 -9.96 -30.12
C PRO A 157 -2.82 -8.58 -30.12
N ILE A 158 -3.57 -7.55 -30.55
CA ILE A 158 -3.07 -6.16 -30.50
C ILE A 158 -3.00 -5.72 -29.05
N GLN A 159 -1.82 -5.27 -28.63
CA GLN A 159 -1.60 -4.56 -27.38
C GLN A 159 -1.55 -3.07 -27.63
N THR A 160 -1.90 -2.25 -26.65
CA THR A 160 -1.89 -0.79 -26.80
C THR A 160 -1.09 -0.10 -25.72
N VAL A 161 -0.27 0.87 -26.11
CA VAL A 161 0.31 1.84 -25.18
C VAL A 161 -0.44 3.16 -25.31
N SER A 162 -0.76 3.76 -24.17
CA SER A 162 -1.38 5.09 -24.11
C SER A 162 -0.31 6.11 -23.73
N ILE A 163 -0.18 7.18 -24.50
CA ILE A 163 0.70 8.32 -24.21
C ILE A 163 -0.17 9.49 -23.81
N THR A 164 0.04 10.01 -22.61
CA THR A 164 -0.68 11.16 -22.07
C THR A 164 0.25 12.35 -21.94
N ASN A 165 -0.17 13.51 -22.42
CA ASN A 165 0.51 14.76 -22.12
C ASN A 165 0.16 15.18 -20.68
N THR A 166 1.08 14.98 -19.76
CA THR A 166 0.95 15.35 -18.34
C THR A 166 1.60 16.70 -18.01
N GLY A 167 2.15 17.36 -19.04
CA GLY A 167 2.72 18.72 -18.94
C GLY A 167 1.67 19.81 -19.16
N THR A 168 2.16 21.06 -19.21
CA THR A 168 1.34 22.26 -19.45
C THR A 168 1.42 22.77 -20.88
N ASP A 169 2.40 22.31 -21.64
CA ASP A 169 2.62 22.70 -23.04
C ASP A 169 2.13 21.60 -23.98
N THR A 170 1.70 21.99 -25.17
CA THR A 170 1.30 21.03 -26.20
C THR A 170 2.51 20.20 -26.63
N VAL A 171 2.34 18.90 -26.73
CA VAL A 171 3.33 17.92 -27.22
C VAL A 171 2.82 17.35 -28.54
N THR A 172 3.68 17.29 -29.54
CA THR A 172 3.35 16.62 -30.80
C THR A 172 4.17 15.33 -30.93
N ILE A 173 3.50 14.20 -31.05
CA ILE A 173 4.13 12.94 -31.46
C ILE A 173 4.38 13.01 -32.96
N LEU A 174 5.63 12.84 -33.35
CA LEU A 174 6.06 12.90 -34.78
C LEU A 174 5.98 11.52 -35.43
N SER A 175 6.40 10.47 -34.70
CA SER A 175 6.35 9.10 -35.16
C SER A 175 6.36 8.12 -33.98
N ALA A 176 5.89 6.90 -34.26
CA ALA A 176 6.11 5.73 -33.41
C ALA A 176 6.57 4.58 -34.31
N SER A 177 7.70 3.98 -34.00
CA SER A 177 8.31 2.94 -34.81
C SER A 177 8.87 1.82 -33.95
N THR A 178 8.90 0.64 -34.52
CA THR A 178 9.52 -0.57 -33.93
C THR A 178 10.16 -1.40 -35.04
N GLU A 179 11.06 -2.32 -34.69
CA GLU A 179 11.69 -3.25 -35.61
C GLU A 179 10.94 -4.59 -35.64
N GLN A 180 11.04 -5.30 -36.77
CA GLN A 180 10.53 -6.67 -36.90
C GLN A 180 11.13 -7.57 -35.80
N PRO A 181 10.34 -8.53 -35.25
CA PRO A 181 8.99 -8.93 -35.68
C PRO A 181 7.84 -8.18 -34.98
N PHE A 182 8.12 -7.13 -34.25
CA PHE A 182 7.05 -6.26 -33.71
C PHE A 182 6.60 -5.28 -34.77
N ILE A 183 5.30 -5.07 -34.84
CA ILE A 183 4.69 -4.14 -35.81
C ILE A 183 3.87 -3.13 -35.03
N ALA A 184 4.25 -1.86 -35.14
CA ALA A 184 3.45 -0.76 -34.63
C ALA A 184 2.43 -0.29 -35.66
N GLN A 185 1.25 0.08 -35.21
CA GLN A 185 0.28 0.77 -36.04
C GLN A 185 0.90 2.09 -36.57
N SER A 186 0.84 2.28 -37.87
CA SER A 186 1.28 3.55 -38.46
C SER A 186 0.42 4.68 -37.89
N ILE A 187 1.07 5.64 -37.25
CA ILE A 187 0.44 6.87 -36.77
C ILE A 187 0.97 8.05 -37.54
N GLY A 188 0.09 8.95 -37.93
CA GLY A 188 0.48 10.27 -38.42
C GLY A 188 0.94 11.17 -37.25
N LYS A 189 1.26 12.41 -37.59
CA LYS A 189 1.55 13.44 -36.60
C LYS A 189 0.34 13.66 -35.68
N ILE A 190 0.53 13.49 -34.36
CA ILE A 190 -0.54 13.63 -33.36
C ILE A 190 -0.20 14.76 -32.40
N VAL A 191 -1.09 15.74 -32.30
CA VAL A 191 -0.98 16.89 -31.40
C VAL A 191 -1.73 16.56 -30.11
N LEU A 192 -1.04 16.61 -28.98
CA LEU A 192 -1.60 16.36 -27.64
C LEU A 192 -1.56 17.65 -26.82
N PRO A 193 -2.67 18.38 -26.70
CA PRO A 193 -2.81 19.43 -25.69
C PRO A 193 -2.62 18.87 -24.27
N PRO A 194 -2.38 19.74 -23.26
CA PRO A 194 -2.33 19.32 -21.86
C PRO A 194 -3.51 18.43 -21.46
N GLY A 195 -3.23 17.30 -20.80
CA GLY A 195 -4.21 16.30 -20.40
C GLY A 195 -4.71 15.35 -21.49
N ALA A 196 -4.40 15.60 -22.75
CA ALA A 196 -4.83 14.74 -23.87
C ALA A 196 -3.98 13.47 -23.95
N SER A 197 -4.62 12.39 -24.41
CA SER A 197 -3.98 11.08 -24.59
C SER A 197 -4.22 10.53 -25.98
N THR A 198 -3.29 9.70 -26.44
CA THR A 198 -3.47 8.87 -27.65
C THR A 198 -3.07 7.42 -27.37
N LYS A 199 -3.54 6.49 -28.20
CA LYS A 199 -3.18 5.08 -28.11
C LYS A 199 -2.43 4.64 -29.36
N ILE A 200 -1.40 3.85 -29.17
CA ILE A 200 -0.59 3.24 -30.23
C ILE A 200 -0.78 1.73 -30.12
N GLY A 201 -1.31 1.11 -31.17
CA GLY A 201 -1.49 -0.34 -31.25
C GLY A 201 -0.21 -1.04 -31.73
N LEU A 202 0.11 -2.19 -31.15
CA LEU A 202 1.24 -3.04 -31.52
C LEU A 202 0.82 -4.49 -31.59
N LYS A 203 1.47 -5.27 -32.44
CA LYS A 203 1.36 -6.72 -32.50
C LYS A 203 2.71 -7.37 -32.74
N LEU A 204 2.82 -8.66 -32.38
CA LEU A 204 3.96 -9.51 -32.68
C LEU A 204 3.62 -10.42 -33.87
N VAL A 205 4.55 -10.54 -34.84
CA VAL A 205 4.45 -11.44 -35.99
C VAL A 205 5.79 -12.14 -36.17
N ALA A 206 6.16 -12.99 -35.22
CA ALA A 206 7.42 -13.75 -35.26
C ALA A 206 7.28 -15.02 -36.12
N THR A 207 8.34 -15.37 -36.81
CA THR A 207 8.42 -16.53 -37.72
C THR A 207 9.13 -17.74 -37.10
N GLU A 208 9.66 -17.60 -35.89
CA GLU A 208 10.39 -18.65 -35.17
C GLU A 208 9.84 -18.78 -33.73
N VAL A 209 9.96 -19.98 -33.18
CA VAL A 209 9.64 -20.25 -31.77
C VAL A 209 10.73 -19.68 -30.89
N GLY A 210 10.35 -19.07 -29.80
CA GLY A 210 11.28 -18.50 -28.82
C GLY A 210 10.82 -17.15 -28.29
N SER A 211 11.65 -16.56 -27.44
CA SER A 211 11.49 -15.18 -26.95
C SER A 211 12.22 -14.21 -27.83
N ILE A 212 11.64 -13.03 -27.95
CA ILE A 212 12.22 -11.92 -28.68
C ILE A 212 11.95 -10.63 -27.91
N THR A 213 12.93 -9.76 -27.90
CA THR A 213 12.81 -8.41 -27.33
C THR A 213 12.93 -7.37 -28.43
N GLY A 214 12.31 -6.24 -28.23
CA GLY A 214 12.35 -5.10 -29.14
C GLY A 214 12.11 -3.81 -28.39
N ASN A 215 11.99 -2.72 -29.14
CA ASN A 215 11.72 -1.42 -28.58
C ASN A 215 10.73 -0.66 -29.47
N LEU A 216 9.72 -0.04 -28.86
CA LEU A 216 8.90 0.98 -29.50
C LEU A 216 9.57 2.32 -29.24
N LEU A 217 10.01 3.00 -30.29
CA LEU A 217 10.56 4.35 -30.21
C LEU A 217 9.50 5.38 -30.61
N ILE A 218 9.16 6.29 -29.71
CA ILE A 218 8.24 7.39 -29.94
C ILE A 218 9.04 8.68 -29.99
N THR A 219 8.92 9.44 -31.07
CA THR A 219 9.61 10.72 -31.26
C THR A 219 8.63 11.89 -31.15
N TYR A 220 9.11 12.97 -30.61
CA TYR A 220 8.33 14.20 -30.36
C TYR A 220 8.97 15.41 -31.00
N ASP A 221 8.23 16.50 -31.08
CA ASP A 221 8.72 17.79 -31.57
C ASP A 221 9.62 18.52 -30.56
N VAL A 222 9.29 18.43 -29.26
CA VAL A 222 9.93 19.21 -28.19
C VAL A 222 10.51 18.35 -27.05
N LEU A 223 10.35 17.05 -27.11
CA LEU A 223 10.83 16.11 -26.08
C LEU A 223 11.86 15.14 -26.67
N PRO A 224 12.78 14.61 -25.81
CA PRO A 224 13.61 13.48 -26.21
C PRO A 224 12.72 12.25 -26.52
N PRO A 225 13.19 11.36 -27.41
CA PRO A 225 12.45 10.15 -27.73
C PRO A 225 12.17 9.28 -26.50
N THR A 226 11.00 8.67 -26.46
CA THR A 226 10.63 7.68 -25.43
C THR A 226 10.71 6.29 -25.99
N GLY A 227 11.47 5.41 -25.31
CA GLY A 227 11.54 3.98 -25.57
C GLY A 227 10.59 3.21 -24.65
N ILE A 228 9.88 2.22 -25.22
CA ILE A 228 9.07 1.26 -24.48
C ILE A 228 9.53 -0.14 -24.87
N SER A 229 9.96 -0.94 -23.89
CA SER A 229 10.44 -2.28 -24.12
C SER A 229 9.30 -3.20 -24.59
N LEU A 230 9.58 -4.01 -25.60
CA LEU A 230 8.66 -4.99 -26.16
C LEU A 230 9.22 -6.38 -25.89
N GLU A 231 8.39 -7.27 -25.37
CA GLU A 231 8.71 -8.64 -25.06
C GLU A 231 7.75 -9.55 -25.80
N GLY A 232 8.28 -10.41 -26.65
CA GLY A 232 7.50 -11.34 -27.45
C GLY A 232 7.83 -12.77 -27.14
N ARG A 233 6.80 -13.62 -27.17
CA ARG A 233 6.96 -15.06 -27.05
C ARG A 233 6.16 -15.77 -28.12
N THR A 234 6.84 -16.63 -28.87
CA THR A 234 6.22 -17.49 -29.86
C THR A 234 6.35 -18.95 -29.42
N THR A 235 5.21 -19.64 -29.33
CA THR A 235 5.15 -21.06 -28.95
C THR A 235 4.79 -21.92 -30.13
N SER A 236 5.28 -23.17 -30.16
CA SER A 236 4.76 -24.17 -31.10
C SER A 236 3.39 -24.69 -30.63
N SER A 237 2.56 -25.16 -31.56
CA SER A 237 1.19 -25.60 -31.27
C SER A 237 1.06 -26.85 -30.37
N SER A 238 2.17 -27.52 -30.01
CA SER A 238 2.16 -28.84 -29.33
C SER A 238 3.34 -29.14 -28.41
N GLY A 239 4.16 -28.14 -28.00
CA GLY A 239 5.44 -28.42 -27.32
C GLY A 239 5.50 -28.03 -25.83
N PHE A 240 6.37 -28.75 -25.11
CA PHE A 240 6.94 -28.37 -23.83
C PHE A 240 7.63 -27.00 -23.97
N VAL A 241 7.28 -26.03 -23.18
CA VAL A 241 7.77 -24.64 -23.29
C VAL A 241 8.00 -24.00 -21.92
N ILE A 242 9.03 -23.16 -21.83
CA ILE A 242 9.29 -22.30 -20.70
C ILE A 242 8.27 -21.16 -20.70
N THR A 243 7.59 -20.94 -19.58
CA THR A 243 6.53 -19.93 -19.46
C THR A 243 6.97 -18.68 -18.69
N SER A 244 8.18 -18.68 -18.11
CA SER A 244 8.78 -17.50 -17.50
C SER A 244 8.84 -16.35 -18.52
N PHE A 245 8.55 -15.14 -18.05
CA PHE A 245 8.73 -13.96 -18.89
C PHE A 245 10.20 -13.74 -19.24
N PRO A 246 10.50 -13.23 -20.45
CA PRO A 246 11.87 -12.97 -20.88
C PRO A 246 12.62 -12.01 -19.96
N ASN A 247 11.95 -11.02 -19.37
CA ASN A 247 12.53 -10.20 -18.32
C ASN A 247 12.18 -10.76 -16.95
N LEU A 248 13.20 -11.18 -16.25
CA LEU A 248 13.12 -11.59 -14.86
C LEU A 248 12.87 -10.38 -13.96
N PRO A 249 12.38 -10.59 -12.73
CA PRO A 249 12.28 -9.52 -11.74
C PRO A 249 13.56 -8.69 -11.65
N LEU A 250 13.44 -7.39 -11.44
CA LEU A 250 14.60 -6.51 -11.29
C LEU A 250 15.43 -6.92 -10.07
N GLY A 251 16.73 -7.06 -10.27
CA GLY A 251 17.68 -7.24 -9.19
C GLY A 251 18.22 -5.89 -8.70
N THR A 252 18.60 -5.81 -7.44
CA THR A 252 19.30 -4.63 -6.88
C THR A 252 20.61 -5.07 -6.23
N ILE A 253 21.69 -4.34 -6.47
CA ILE A 253 22.99 -4.63 -5.86
C ILE A 253 22.86 -4.60 -4.34
N GLY A 254 23.40 -5.62 -3.65
CA GLY A 254 23.35 -5.75 -2.20
C GLY A 254 22.06 -6.32 -1.63
N ALA A 255 21.02 -6.50 -2.44
CA ALA A 255 19.74 -7.04 -2.01
C ALA A 255 19.62 -8.55 -2.31
N PRO A 256 18.85 -9.30 -1.52
CA PRO A 256 18.42 -10.65 -1.83
C PRO A 256 17.62 -10.68 -3.12
N TYR A 257 17.81 -11.71 -3.89
CA TYR A 257 17.11 -11.94 -5.16
C TYR A 257 16.53 -13.35 -5.18
N PHE A 258 15.32 -13.47 -5.70
CA PHE A 258 14.67 -14.75 -5.94
C PHE A 258 13.83 -14.69 -7.21
N ALA A 259 13.99 -15.70 -8.07
CA ALA A 259 13.12 -15.94 -9.21
C ALA A 259 12.98 -17.46 -9.43
N GLN A 260 11.72 -17.90 -9.54
CA GLN A 260 11.39 -19.28 -9.91
C GLN A 260 11.01 -19.31 -11.39
N LEU A 261 11.70 -20.12 -12.17
CA LEU A 261 11.35 -20.35 -13.56
C LEU A 261 10.17 -21.31 -13.67
N THR A 262 9.32 -21.06 -14.65
CA THR A 262 8.10 -21.83 -14.89
C THR A 262 8.07 -22.40 -16.31
N GLU A 263 7.38 -23.51 -16.46
CA GLU A 263 7.16 -24.19 -17.74
C GLU A 263 5.71 -24.68 -17.86
N THR A 264 5.34 -25.17 -19.03
CA THR A 264 4.05 -25.85 -19.25
C THR A 264 4.22 -27.03 -20.20
N LYS A 265 3.38 -28.05 -20.04
CA LYS A 265 3.35 -29.30 -20.82
C LYS A 265 4.61 -30.18 -20.68
N GLY A 266 5.47 -29.91 -19.70
CA GLY A 266 6.52 -30.83 -19.31
C GLY A 266 5.95 -32.09 -18.64
N ALA A 267 6.62 -33.23 -18.80
CA ALA A 267 6.20 -34.50 -18.23
C ALA A 267 7.12 -34.90 -17.07
N GLY A 268 6.57 -35.14 -15.89
CA GLY A 268 7.31 -35.62 -14.72
C GLY A 268 8.25 -34.56 -14.13
N VAL A 269 9.43 -34.98 -13.69
CA VAL A 269 10.44 -34.07 -13.13
C VAL A 269 11.08 -33.26 -14.25
N ILE A 270 11.16 -31.96 -14.06
CA ILE A 270 11.81 -31.03 -14.97
C ILE A 270 13.20 -30.70 -14.43
N SER A 271 14.20 -30.85 -15.25
CA SER A 271 15.59 -30.49 -14.91
C SER A 271 15.99 -29.23 -15.67
N TRP A 272 16.36 -28.21 -14.96
CA TRP A 272 16.77 -26.93 -15.50
C TRP A 272 18.29 -26.80 -15.56
N SER A 273 18.79 -26.11 -16.56
CA SER A 273 20.21 -25.81 -16.73
C SER A 273 20.43 -24.43 -17.32
N LEU A 274 21.57 -23.83 -16.99
CA LEU A 274 22.04 -22.57 -17.56
C LEU A 274 23.13 -22.91 -18.59
N ALA A 275 23.11 -22.28 -19.75
CA ALA A 275 24.13 -22.50 -20.77
C ALA A 275 25.51 -21.99 -20.32
N ASP A 276 26.58 -22.63 -20.74
CA ASP A 276 27.97 -22.35 -20.35
C ASP A 276 28.41 -20.90 -20.66
N ASN A 277 27.80 -20.27 -21.66
CA ASN A 277 28.07 -18.89 -22.04
C ASN A 277 27.24 -17.87 -21.23
N SER A 278 26.37 -18.31 -20.35
CA SER A 278 25.56 -17.48 -19.48
C SER A 278 26.22 -17.29 -18.12
N SER A 279 26.22 -16.08 -17.62
CA SER A 279 26.73 -15.77 -16.27
C SER A 279 25.68 -15.07 -15.46
N LEU A 280 25.43 -15.58 -14.25
CA LEU A 280 24.62 -14.87 -13.26
C LEU A 280 25.38 -13.67 -12.68
N PRO A 281 24.66 -12.66 -12.15
CA PRO A 281 25.26 -11.72 -11.20
C PRO A 281 26.02 -12.44 -10.09
N SER A 282 27.18 -11.94 -9.73
CA SER A 282 27.94 -12.48 -8.59
C SER A 282 27.08 -12.49 -7.33
N GLY A 283 27.10 -13.60 -6.59
CA GLY A 283 26.28 -13.81 -5.41
C GLY A 283 24.94 -14.49 -5.66
N LEU A 284 24.56 -14.72 -6.92
CA LEU A 284 23.38 -15.53 -7.27
C LEU A 284 23.79 -16.94 -7.67
N THR A 285 22.91 -17.89 -7.40
CA THR A 285 23.01 -19.31 -7.81
C THR A 285 21.79 -19.70 -8.63
N PHE A 286 21.96 -20.69 -9.51
CA PHE A 286 20.89 -21.31 -10.26
C PHE A 286 20.81 -22.80 -9.91
N THR A 287 19.62 -23.29 -9.60
CA THR A 287 19.40 -24.68 -9.22
C THR A 287 18.75 -25.48 -10.34
N GLN A 288 18.87 -26.81 -10.27
CA GLN A 288 18.21 -27.73 -11.21
C GLN A 288 16.68 -27.69 -11.13
N ASP A 289 16.12 -27.10 -10.07
CA ASP A 289 14.68 -26.86 -9.92
C ASP A 289 14.23 -25.55 -10.58
N GLY A 290 15.13 -24.84 -11.27
CA GLY A 290 14.83 -23.59 -11.96
C GLY A 290 14.73 -22.37 -11.04
N ILE A 291 15.40 -22.41 -9.89
CA ILE A 291 15.45 -21.29 -8.94
C ILE A 291 16.72 -20.47 -9.15
N ILE A 292 16.57 -19.16 -9.31
CA ILE A 292 17.66 -18.18 -9.24
C ILE A 292 17.54 -17.47 -7.90
N SER A 293 18.54 -17.60 -7.04
CA SER A 293 18.50 -16.99 -5.70
C SER A 293 19.88 -16.62 -5.18
N GLY A 294 19.92 -15.73 -4.19
CA GLY A 294 21.14 -15.26 -3.51
C GLY A 294 21.09 -13.77 -3.25
N THR A 295 22.23 -13.17 -2.92
CA THR A 295 22.36 -11.71 -2.76
C THR A 295 23.29 -11.16 -3.84
N ILE A 296 22.83 -10.18 -4.61
CA ILE A 296 23.61 -9.61 -5.72
C ILE A 296 24.80 -8.84 -5.13
N SER A 297 26.01 -9.27 -5.52
CA SER A 297 27.25 -8.66 -5.00
C SER A 297 27.37 -7.19 -5.38
N PRO A 298 27.82 -6.32 -4.45
CA PRO A 298 28.12 -4.91 -4.73
C PRO A 298 29.25 -4.70 -5.76
N PHE A 299 30.03 -5.76 -6.05
CA PHE A 299 31.09 -5.73 -7.05
C PHE A 299 30.62 -6.17 -8.45
N ASN A 300 29.35 -6.12 -8.70
CA ASN A 300 28.77 -6.57 -9.95
C ASN A 300 28.83 -5.48 -11.03
N PRO A 301 29.59 -5.66 -12.13
CA PRO A 301 29.85 -4.58 -13.08
C PRO A 301 28.78 -4.41 -14.17
N LYS A 302 27.78 -5.30 -14.27
CA LYS A 302 26.81 -5.30 -15.39
C LYS A 302 25.44 -4.85 -14.93
N ALA A 303 24.81 -3.95 -15.70
CA ALA A 303 23.43 -3.55 -15.50
C ALA A 303 22.41 -4.58 -16.04
N THR A 304 22.82 -5.43 -16.96
CA THR A 304 21.95 -6.44 -17.59
C THR A 304 22.71 -7.74 -17.82
N TYR A 305 22.07 -8.84 -17.48
CA TYR A 305 22.56 -10.21 -17.72
C TYR A 305 21.59 -10.93 -18.64
N SER A 306 22.15 -11.53 -19.70
CA SER A 306 21.41 -12.41 -20.60
C SER A 306 21.66 -13.85 -20.15
N LEU A 307 20.60 -14.59 -19.85
CA LEU A 307 20.63 -15.93 -19.29
C LEU A 307 19.97 -16.90 -20.28
N SER A 308 20.76 -17.70 -20.98
CA SER A 308 20.22 -18.78 -21.81
C SER A 308 19.93 -19.99 -20.93
N VAL A 309 18.65 -20.26 -20.69
CA VAL A 309 18.19 -21.36 -19.85
C VAL A 309 17.58 -22.48 -20.69
N SER A 310 17.74 -23.70 -20.23
CA SER A 310 17.13 -24.91 -20.83
C SER A 310 16.40 -25.70 -19.75
N ALA A 311 15.27 -26.27 -20.12
CA ALA A 311 14.50 -27.19 -19.31
C ALA A 311 14.34 -28.52 -20.07
N VAL A 312 14.54 -29.64 -19.39
CA VAL A 312 14.38 -31.00 -19.93
C VAL A 312 13.39 -31.75 -19.05
N ASP A 313 12.38 -32.34 -19.67
CA ASP A 313 11.39 -33.15 -18.95
C ASP A 313 11.85 -34.64 -18.85
N SER A 314 11.12 -35.44 -18.07
CA SER A 314 11.44 -36.86 -17.88
C SER A 314 11.31 -37.73 -19.15
N ARG A 315 10.78 -37.20 -20.25
CA ARG A 315 10.69 -37.83 -21.58
C ARG A 315 11.72 -37.28 -22.54
N TYR A 316 12.72 -36.51 -22.05
CA TYR A 316 13.76 -35.87 -22.82
C TYR A 316 13.29 -34.83 -23.85
N HIS A 317 12.07 -34.27 -23.68
CA HIS A 317 11.71 -33.09 -24.42
C HIS A 317 12.49 -31.89 -23.85
N ASN A 318 12.93 -31.02 -24.74
CA ASN A 318 13.74 -29.85 -24.40
C ASN A 318 12.98 -28.56 -24.73
N ALA A 319 13.06 -27.62 -23.84
CA ALA A 319 12.64 -26.23 -24.05
C ALA A 319 13.79 -25.29 -23.67
N SER A 320 14.03 -24.26 -24.46
CA SER A 320 15.10 -23.28 -24.20
C SER A 320 14.57 -21.87 -24.36
N GLU A 321 15.10 -20.95 -23.56
CA GLU A 321 14.69 -19.56 -23.53
C GLU A 321 15.87 -18.66 -23.18
N VAL A 322 15.86 -17.42 -23.67
CA VAL A 322 16.83 -16.39 -23.26
C VAL A 322 16.11 -15.40 -22.37
N LEU A 323 16.53 -15.36 -21.11
CA LEU A 323 15.97 -14.47 -20.10
C LEU A 323 16.92 -13.29 -19.84
N SER A 324 16.38 -12.14 -19.50
CA SER A 324 17.15 -10.95 -19.14
C SER A 324 16.95 -10.62 -17.66
N LEU A 325 18.04 -10.51 -16.92
CA LEU A 325 18.05 -10.00 -15.55
C LEU A 325 18.68 -8.62 -15.55
N ASN A 326 17.89 -7.61 -15.28
CA ASN A 326 18.36 -6.24 -15.10
C ASN A 326 18.72 -6.01 -13.65
N VAL A 327 19.89 -5.41 -13.41
CA VAL A 327 20.42 -5.11 -12.08
C VAL A 327 20.56 -3.61 -11.93
N LEU A 328 19.87 -3.04 -10.96
CA LEU A 328 19.96 -1.64 -10.62
C LEU A 328 21.15 -1.39 -9.68
N PRO A 329 21.89 -0.28 -9.85
CA PRO A 329 22.89 0.13 -8.89
C PRO A 329 22.21 0.49 -7.56
N THR A 330 22.92 0.27 -6.46
CA THR A 330 22.61 0.95 -5.20
C THR A 330 22.85 2.43 -5.40
N SER A 331 21.87 3.20 -5.70
CA SER A 331 22.07 4.64 -5.89
C SER A 331 20.91 5.47 -5.41
N GLY A 332 21.23 6.33 -4.53
CA GLY A 332 20.74 7.61 -4.18
C GLY A 332 19.65 8.22 -5.06
N ALA A 333 18.44 7.72 -5.03
CA ALA A 333 17.26 8.46 -5.38
C ALA A 333 16.11 7.88 -4.55
N ALA A 334 15.62 8.64 -3.61
CA ALA A 334 14.32 8.56 -2.92
C ALA A 334 13.82 7.20 -2.38
N CYS A 335 14.55 6.12 -2.57
CA CYS A 335 14.23 4.77 -2.14
C CYS A 335 15.51 3.98 -1.86
N ASP A 336 16.33 4.45 -0.94
CA ASP A 336 17.38 3.62 -0.40
C ASP A 336 16.71 2.41 0.29
N TYR A 337 17.18 1.21 -0.10
CA TYR A 337 16.76 0.00 0.61
C TYR A 337 17.15 0.14 2.08
N ILE A 338 16.18 0.09 2.95
CA ILE A 338 16.37 0.08 4.39
C ILE A 338 15.83 -1.25 4.90
N SER A 339 16.73 -2.12 5.38
CA SER A 339 16.36 -3.18 6.31
C SER A 339 16.41 -2.61 7.71
N TRP A 340 15.49 -3.02 8.55
CA TRP A 340 15.48 -2.60 9.93
C TRP A 340 16.12 -3.65 10.81
N ASP A 341 17.03 -3.18 11.65
CA ASP A 341 17.67 -3.98 12.68
C ASP A 341 16.93 -3.79 14.01
N VAL A 342 17.01 -4.80 14.87
CA VAL A 342 16.55 -4.68 16.26
C VAL A 342 17.32 -3.56 16.94
N ALA A 343 16.65 -2.62 17.54
CA ALA A 343 17.24 -1.42 18.13
C ALA A 343 18.40 -1.76 19.07
N GLY A 344 19.55 -1.11 18.85
CA GLY A 344 20.76 -1.32 19.62
C GLY A 344 21.57 -2.58 19.25
N THR A 345 21.18 -3.28 18.18
CA THR A 345 21.89 -4.45 17.64
C THR A 345 22.15 -4.25 16.15
N ASN A 346 23.01 -5.08 15.57
CA ASN A 346 23.21 -5.15 14.11
C ASN A 346 22.52 -6.41 13.55
N ASN A 347 21.42 -6.86 14.17
CA ASN A 347 20.68 -8.02 13.73
C ASN A 347 19.37 -7.57 13.07
N PRO A 348 19.04 -8.03 11.86
CA PRO A 348 17.82 -7.67 11.19
C PRO A 348 16.59 -8.15 11.98
N MET A 349 15.51 -7.37 11.94
CA MET A 349 14.22 -7.80 12.49
C MET A 349 13.73 -9.01 11.70
N ILE A 350 13.40 -10.07 12.43
CA ILE A 350 12.91 -11.32 11.86
C ILE A 350 11.37 -11.29 11.88
N PRO A 351 10.68 -11.62 10.76
CA PRO A 351 9.21 -11.72 10.75
C PRO A 351 8.70 -12.57 11.91
N ILE A 352 7.60 -12.17 12.55
CA ILE A 352 7.06 -12.87 13.72
C ILE A 352 6.80 -14.35 13.41
N THR A 353 6.39 -14.66 12.18
CA THR A 353 6.19 -16.04 11.69
C THR A 353 7.48 -16.87 11.65
N ASP A 354 8.62 -16.23 11.49
CA ASP A 354 9.92 -16.86 11.31
C ASP A 354 10.76 -16.82 12.59
N LEU A 355 10.34 -16.01 13.57
CA LEU A 355 11.04 -15.82 14.83
C LEU A 355 11.01 -17.08 15.70
N GLY A 356 10.00 -17.97 15.51
CA GLY A 356 9.84 -19.19 16.29
C GLY A 356 9.78 -18.88 17.79
N ILE A 357 10.50 -19.67 18.60
CA ILE A 357 10.65 -19.43 20.06
C ILE A 357 11.67 -18.31 20.37
N GLY A 358 12.27 -17.70 19.36
CA GLY A 358 13.07 -16.48 19.54
C GLY A 358 12.20 -15.33 20.02
N SER A 359 12.82 -14.28 20.54
CA SER A 359 12.07 -13.15 21.09
C SER A 359 12.54 -11.80 20.56
N TYR A 360 11.60 -10.89 20.46
CA TYR A 360 11.82 -9.46 20.24
C TYR A 360 11.58 -8.75 21.58
N PHE A 361 12.62 -8.20 22.18
CA PHE A 361 12.60 -7.58 23.53
C PHE A 361 11.82 -8.38 24.59
N GLY A 362 11.97 -9.70 24.55
CA GLY A 362 11.35 -10.62 25.52
C GLY A 362 9.97 -11.15 25.14
N THR A 363 9.34 -10.66 24.06
CA THR A 363 8.10 -11.22 23.52
C THR A 363 8.43 -12.28 22.47
N GLU A 364 7.95 -13.52 22.69
CA GLU A 364 8.22 -14.65 21.80
C GLU A 364 7.51 -14.51 20.45
N GLY A 365 8.10 -15.09 19.41
CA GLY A 365 7.54 -15.14 18.08
C GLY A 365 6.37 -16.09 17.93
N GLY A 366 5.90 -16.22 16.68
CA GLY A 366 4.68 -16.95 16.33
C GLY A 366 3.44 -16.06 16.44
N LEU A 367 2.49 -16.22 15.54
CA LEU A 367 1.26 -15.39 15.51
C LEU A 367 0.37 -15.60 16.73
N TYR A 368 0.51 -16.74 17.41
CA TYR A 368 -0.23 -17.12 18.60
C TYR A 368 0.70 -17.35 19.81
N GLY A 369 1.90 -16.74 19.79
CA GLY A 369 2.91 -16.94 20.84
C GLY A 369 3.57 -18.31 20.80
N TYR A 370 4.56 -18.52 21.67
CA TYR A 370 5.27 -19.81 21.83
C TYR A 370 5.82 -20.38 20.51
N GLY A 371 6.17 -19.51 19.55
CA GLY A 371 6.63 -19.90 18.23
C GLY A 371 5.55 -20.49 17.31
N GLN A 372 4.28 -20.45 17.67
CA GLN A 372 3.18 -21.06 16.93
C GLN A 372 2.55 -20.07 15.94
N ASN A 373 2.46 -20.47 14.66
CA ASN A 373 1.79 -19.68 13.62
C ASN A 373 0.33 -20.12 13.37
N THR A 374 -0.11 -21.16 14.05
CA THR A 374 -1.49 -21.66 14.00
C THR A 374 -2.12 -21.51 15.38
N PRO A 375 -3.43 -21.23 15.45
CA PRO A 375 -4.10 -21.11 16.73
C PRO A 375 -4.11 -22.45 17.50
N PRO A 376 -4.23 -22.42 18.84
CA PRO A 376 -4.51 -23.64 19.60
C PRO A 376 -5.76 -24.35 19.08
N ALA A 377 -5.72 -25.68 19.03
CA ALA A 377 -6.75 -26.49 18.39
C ALA A 377 -8.18 -26.24 18.93
N GLU A 378 -8.33 -25.94 20.20
CA GLU A 378 -9.64 -25.63 20.80
C GLU A 378 -10.19 -24.31 20.23
N HIS A 379 -9.36 -23.27 20.19
CA HIS A 379 -9.73 -21.97 19.65
C HIS A 379 -10.02 -22.04 18.13
N GLU A 380 -9.21 -22.78 17.37
CA GLU A 380 -9.44 -23.01 15.95
C GLU A 380 -10.76 -23.74 15.69
N ASN A 381 -11.03 -24.82 16.45
CA ASN A 381 -12.28 -25.59 16.33
C ASN A 381 -13.51 -24.72 16.62
N ASP A 382 -13.43 -23.82 17.58
CA ASP A 382 -14.50 -22.87 17.86
C ASP A 382 -14.69 -21.88 16.70
N GLY A 383 -13.63 -21.35 16.15
CA GLY A 383 -13.68 -20.51 14.93
C GLY A 383 -14.33 -21.24 13.76
N ILE A 384 -13.92 -22.49 13.49
CA ILE A 384 -14.52 -23.35 12.46
C ILE A 384 -16.01 -23.59 12.74
N ARG A 385 -16.37 -23.89 13.99
CA ARG A 385 -17.77 -24.07 14.41
C ARG A 385 -18.62 -22.82 14.12
N LEU A 386 -18.10 -21.64 14.46
CA LEU A 386 -18.76 -20.36 14.20
C LEU A 386 -18.85 -20.06 12.70
N ALA A 387 -17.79 -20.33 11.95
CA ALA A 387 -17.74 -20.16 10.48
C ALA A 387 -18.84 -20.99 9.79
N ASN A 388 -19.02 -22.24 10.22
CA ASN A 388 -20.08 -23.12 9.69
C ASN A 388 -21.50 -22.72 10.10
N GLN A 389 -21.67 -21.83 11.08
CA GLN A 389 -22.96 -21.26 11.47
C GLN A 389 -23.31 -19.99 10.69
N ILE A 390 -22.34 -19.39 10.00
CA ILE A 390 -22.57 -18.22 9.17
C ILE A 390 -23.51 -18.62 8.02
N SER A 391 -24.55 -17.82 7.83
CA SER A 391 -25.52 -17.97 6.76
C SER A 391 -25.82 -16.61 6.12
N PRO A 392 -26.31 -16.57 4.87
CA PRO A 392 -26.66 -15.30 4.26
C PRO A 392 -27.85 -14.68 5.00
N LEU A 393 -27.84 -13.35 5.12
CA LEU A 393 -28.81 -12.58 5.90
C LEU A 393 -29.56 -11.61 5.00
N ASP A 394 -30.87 -11.42 5.29
CA ASP A 394 -31.66 -10.33 4.72
C ASP A 394 -31.23 -8.97 5.31
N ALA A 395 -31.78 -7.87 4.80
CA ALA A 395 -31.45 -6.53 5.25
C ALA A 395 -31.75 -6.26 6.74
N SER A 396 -32.59 -7.07 7.36
CA SER A 396 -32.95 -6.99 8.77
C SER A 396 -32.09 -7.93 9.64
N GLY A 397 -31.17 -8.69 9.04
CA GLY A 397 -30.28 -9.59 9.74
C GLY A 397 -30.86 -10.99 10.03
N ASN A 398 -32.00 -11.33 9.42
CA ASN A 398 -32.54 -12.67 9.53
C ASN A 398 -31.94 -13.59 8.46
N ARG A 399 -31.87 -14.88 8.76
CA ARG A 399 -31.38 -15.87 7.80
C ARG A 399 -32.28 -15.91 6.57
N ASP A 400 -31.69 -15.72 5.40
CA ASP A 400 -32.35 -15.78 4.10
C ASP A 400 -31.40 -16.40 3.07
N LEU A 401 -31.84 -17.44 2.37
CA LEU A 401 -31.01 -18.11 1.35
C LEU A 401 -30.65 -17.20 0.15
N ASN A 402 -31.45 -16.16 -0.09
CA ASN A 402 -31.17 -15.12 -1.08
C ASN A 402 -30.48 -13.89 -0.50
N GLY A 403 -30.18 -13.91 0.79
CA GLY A 403 -29.52 -12.84 1.51
C GLY A 403 -28.04 -12.68 1.14
N LYS A 404 -27.31 -11.93 1.95
CA LYS A 404 -25.89 -11.61 1.73
C LYS A 404 -25.03 -12.11 2.88
N TYR A 405 -23.79 -12.47 2.56
CA TYR A 405 -22.69 -12.53 3.50
C TYR A 405 -21.91 -11.21 3.34
N VAL A 406 -21.75 -10.45 4.39
CA VAL A 406 -21.03 -9.18 4.31
C VAL A 406 -19.74 -9.27 5.12
N LEU A 407 -18.62 -9.06 4.43
CA LEU A 407 -17.30 -8.85 5.00
C LEU A 407 -16.98 -7.36 4.94
N VAL A 408 -16.68 -6.74 6.06
CA VAL A 408 -16.26 -5.33 6.11
C VAL A 408 -14.79 -5.25 6.48
N GLY A 409 -13.98 -4.58 5.65
CA GLY A 409 -12.63 -4.17 6.02
C GLY A 409 -12.70 -2.83 6.76
N ILE A 410 -12.14 -2.75 7.96
CA ILE A 410 -12.08 -1.55 8.79
C ILE A 410 -10.63 -1.22 9.09
N GLY A 411 -10.21 0.01 8.92
CA GLY A 411 -8.84 0.41 9.24
C GLY A 411 -8.39 1.70 8.55
N ILE A 412 -7.11 1.89 8.57
CA ILE A 412 -6.38 3.06 8.09
C ILE A 412 -6.35 3.14 6.54
N SER A 413 -5.75 4.22 6.03
CA SER A 413 -5.51 4.44 4.59
C SER A 413 -4.79 3.29 3.89
N THR A 414 -3.90 2.57 4.56
CA THR A 414 -3.18 1.42 4.02
C THR A 414 -4.15 0.32 3.62
N LEU A 415 -5.00 -0.11 4.56
CA LEU A 415 -6.07 -1.07 4.27
C LEU A 415 -6.98 -0.60 3.13
N LYS A 416 -7.32 0.70 3.10
CA LYS A 416 -8.12 1.27 2.01
C LYS A 416 -7.50 0.99 0.64
N GLU A 417 -6.20 1.24 0.49
CA GLU A 417 -5.48 1.01 -0.77
C GLU A 417 -5.38 -0.49 -1.11
N GLU A 418 -5.14 -1.33 -0.13
CA GLU A 418 -5.07 -2.78 -0.27
C GLU A 418 -6.42 -3.36 -0.70
N MET A 419 -7.50 -2.90 -0.10
CA MET A 419 -8.87 -3.30 -0.43
C MET A 419 -9.29 -2.87 -1.85
N LEU A 420 -8.73 -1.77 -2.39
CA LEU A 420 -8.94 -1.40 -3.80
C LEU A 420 -8.43 -2.45 -4.78
N SER A 421 -7.44 -3.25 -4.38
CA SER A 421 -6.95 -4.40 -5.15
C SER A 421 -7.65 -5.70 -4.75
N PHE A 422 -7.90 -5.92 -3.46
CA PHE A 422 -8.50 -7.16 -2.95
C PHE A 422 -9.94 -7.37 -3.43
N VAL A 423 -10.80 -6.34 -3.34
CA VAL A 423 -12.22 -6.47 -3.71
C VAL A 423 -12.39 -6.91 -5.17
N PRO A 424 -11.80 -6.23 -6.18
CA PRO A 424 -11.94 -6.68 -7.57
C PRO A 424 -11.26 -8.03 -7.81
N MET A 425 -10.14 -8.34 -7.15
CA MET A 425 -9.47 -9.65 -7.25
C MET A 425 -10.38 -10.77 -6.75
N ALA A 426 -10.99 -10.61 -5.59
CA ALA A 426 -11.93 -11.59 -5.04
C ALA A 426 -13.19 -11.73 -5.89
N THR A 427 -13.80 -10.62 -6.31
CA THR A 427 -15.04 -10.65 -7.09
C THR A 427 -14.88 -11.19 -8.52
N SER A 428 -13.66 -11.20 -9.05
CA SER A 428 -13.35 -11.79 -10.37
C SER A 428 -13.21 -13.33 -10.33
N GLU A 429 -13.06 -13.92 -9.15
CA GLU A 429 -12.89 -15.37 -9.01
C GLU A 429 -14.23 -16.13 -8.94
N THR A 430 -14.41 -17.10 -9.81
CA THR A 430 -15.64 -17.92 -9.87
C THR A 430 -15.82 -18.86 -8.68
N SER A 431 -14.75 -19.12 -7.92
CA SER A 431 -14.79 -19.94 -6.70
C SER A 431 -15.39 -19.21 -5.49
N ILE A 432 -15.51 -17.88 -5.56
CA ILE A 432 -16.02 -17.07 -4.46
C ILE A 432 -17.55 -17.19 -4.38
N ASN A 433 -18.07 -17.14 -3.17
CA ASN A 433 -19.50 -17.20 -2.90
C ASN A 433 -20.23 -16.01 -3.60
N PRO A 434 -21.20 -16.26 -4.50
CA PRO A 434 -21.88 -15.21 -5.25
C PRO A 434 -22.76 -14.30 -4.36
N HIS A 435 -23.06 -14.72 -3.13
CA HIS A 435 -23.79 -13.93 -2.14
C HIS A 435 -22.87 -13.09 -1.24
N LEU A 436 -21.55 -13.19 -1.41
CA LEU A 436 -20.57 -12.40 -0.65
C LEU A 436 -20.54 -10.97 -1.17
N VAL A 437 -20.61 -10.02 -0.24
CA VAL A 437 -20.34 -8.60 -0.48
C VAL A 437 -19.16 -8.19 0.40
N ILE A 438 -18.13 -7.65 -0.22
CA ILE A 438 -16.94 -7.15 0.48
C ILE A 438 -16.97 -5.63 0.46
N VAL A 439 -16.99 -5.01 1.62
CA VAL A 439 -17.05 -3.55 1.78
C VAL A 439 -15.68 -3.03 2.19
N ASN A 440 -15.13 -2.13 1.38
CA ASN A 440 -13.92 -1.39 1.75
C ASN A 440 -14.30 -0.26 2.72
N GLY A 441 -14.07 -0.46 4.00
CA GLY A 441 -14.28 0.51 5.07
C GLY A 441 -12.99 1.20 5.54
N GLY A 442 -11.87 1.00 4.86
CA GLY A 442 -10.61 1.69 5.14
C GLY A 442 -10.74 3.20 4.94
N GLN A 443 -10.23 3.98 5.89
CA GLN A 443 -10.37 5.43 5.89
C GLN A 443 -9.01 6.12 6.11
N ALA A 444 -8.80 7.22 5.38
CA ALA A 444 -7.58 8.00 5.52
C ALA A 444 -7.49 8.56 6.94
N GLN A 445 -6.29 8.48 7.53
CA GLN A 445 -5.94 9.04 8.83
C GLN A 445 -6.70 8.47 10.04
N ALA A 446 -7.50 7.43 9.87
CA ALA A 446 -8.05 6.68 10.99
C ALA A 446 -6.92 6.04 11.83
N SER A 447 -7.18 5.76 13.08
CA SER A 447 -6.26 5.06 13.99
C SER A 447 -7.04 4.08 14.87
N ALA A 448 -6.33 3.13 15.48
CA ALA A 448 -6.94 2.19 16.42
C ALA A 448 -7.65 2.91 17.55
N THR A 449 -7.09 4.03 18.05
CA THR A 449 -7.73 4.92 19.04
C THR A 449 -9.09 5.42 18.54
N ASP A 450 -9.20 5.81 17.25
CA ASP A 450 -10.47 6.29 16.69
C ASP A 450 -11.54 5.19 16.68
N TYR A 451 -11.18 3.97 16.32
CA TYR A 451 -12.13 2.84 16.31
C TYR A 451 -12.42 2.29 17.71
N SER A 452 -11.58 2.58 18.69
CA SER A 452 -11.87 2.26 20.09
C SER A 452 -12.96 3.16 20.70
N ASP A 453 -13.20 4.33 20.11
CA ASP A 453 -14.27 5.27 20.51
C ASP A 453 -15.49 5.14 19.56
N LEU A 454 -16.61 4.63 20.06
CA LEU A 454 -17.86 4.53 19.28
C LEU A 454 -18.44 5.88 18.84
N SER A 455 -18.04 6.99 19.46
CA SER A 455 -18.47 8.33 19.04
C SER A 455 -17.65 8.90 17.89
N SER A 456 -16.59 8.18 17.49
CA SER A 456 -15.71 8.59 16.39
C SER A 456 -16.48 8.70 15.07
N PRO A 457 -16.25 9.75 14.28
CA PRO A 457 -16.92 9.96 13.00
C PRO A 457 -16.60 8.87 11.96
N TYR A 458 -15.51 8.13 12.15
CA TYR A 458 -15.14 7.01 11.27
C TYR A 458 -16.18 5.88 11.30
N TRP A 459 -16.77 5.58 12.46
CA TRP A 459 -17.92 4.67 12.55
C TRP A 459 -19.13 5.19 11.81
N GLY A 460 -19.42 6.51 11.93
CA GLY A 460 -20.48 7.16 11.20
C GLY A 460 -20.31 7.05 9.67
N THR A 461 -19.10 7.19 9.17
CA THR A 461 -18.78 7.02 7.74
C THR A 461 -19.04 5.59 7.27
N ILE A 462 -18.63 4.58 8.04
CA ILE A 462 -18.90 3.18 7.71
C ILE A 462 -20.41 2.92 7.66
N LEU A 463 -21.13 3.30 8.70
CA LEU A 463 -22.54 2.97 8.88
C LEU A 463 -23.49 3.73 7.96
N ASN A 464 -23.22 5.00 7.72
CA ASN A 464 -24.15 5.89 7.01
C ASN A 464 -23.79 6.03 5.52
N ASN A 465 -22.56 5.69 5.12
CA ASN A 465 -22.10 5.88 3.75
C ASN A 465 -21.62 4.57 3.12
N LEU A 466 -20.57 3.93 3.67
CA LEU A 466 -19.88 2.85 2.97
C LEU A 466 -20.73 1.58 2.87
N ILE A 467 -21.35 1.16 3.96
CA ILE A 467 -22.26 0.00 4.01
C ILE A 467 -23.50 0.22 3.13
N PRO A 468 -24.25 1.34 3.25
CA PRO A 468 -25.39 1.60 2.38
C PRO A 468 -25.03 1.74 0.89
N ASN A 469 -23.89 2.34 0.56
CA ASN A 469 -23.43 2.46 -0.82
C ASN A 469 -23.08 1.11 -1.45
N ALA A 470 -22.72 0.10 -0.65
CA ALA A 470 -22.53 -1.26 -1.08
C ALA A 470 -23.86 -2.04 -1.23
N GLY A 471 -25.00 -1.41 -0.95
CA GLY A 471 -26.33 -2.01 -1.03
C GLY A 471 -26.61 -3.06 0.05
N VAL A 472 -25.99 -2.91 1.22
CA VAL A 472 -26.13 -3.82 2.37
C VAL A 472 -26.37 -3.03 3.66
N THR A 473 -26.59 -3.75 4.76
CA THR A 473 -26.85 -3.16 6.09
C THR A 473 -25.86 -3.68 7.14
N ALA A 474 -25.70 -2.96 8.23
CA ALA A 474 -24.92 -3.40 9.38
C ALA A 474 -25.39 -4.75 9.96
N GLN A 475 -26.70 -5.05 9.82
CA GLN A 475 -27.30 -6.32 10.26
C GLN A 475 -26.84 -7.52 9.43
N GLN A 476 -26.34 -7.29 8.22
CA GLN A 476 -25.86 -8.35 7.32
C GLN A 476 -24.38 -8.68 7.50
N VAL A 477 -23.64 -7.89 8.30
CA VAL A 477 -22.21 -8.12 8.53
C VAL A 477 -22.00 -9.36 9.37
N VAL A 478 -21.28 -10.33 8.83
CA VAL A 478 -20.99 -11.63 9.44
C VAL A 478 -19.52 -11.78 9.82
N ALA A 479 -18.64 -11.05 9.16
CA ALA A 479 -17.20 -11.04 9.44
C ALA A 479 -16.59 -9.65 9.25
N VAL A 480 -15.52 -9.37 10.00
CA VAL A 480 -14.75 -8.14 9.92
C VAL A 480 -13.28 -8.46 9.70
N MET A 481 -12.65 -7.72 8.81
CA MET A 481 -11.22 -7.60 8.63
C MET A 481 -10.77 -6.27 9.24
N PHE A 482 -9.78 -6.28 10.11
CA PHE A 482 -9.29 -5.08 10.77
C PHE A 482 -7.78 -4.95 10.60
N GLU A 483 -7.35 -3.80 10.09
CA GLU A 483 -5.95 -3.41 9.99
C GLU A 483 -5.82 -1.95 10.37
N ASP A 484 -5.32 -1.70 11.54
CA ASP A 484 -5.04 -0.34 11.99
C ASP A 484 -3.93 -0.33 13.06
N LEU A 485 -3.42 0.84 13.33
CA LEU A 485 -2.45 1.10 14.39
C LEU A 485 -2.52 2.56 14.77
N ASP A 486 -1.81 2.98 15.80
CA ASP A 486 -1.72 4.39 16.16
C ASP A 486 -0.80 5.16 15.22
N VAL A 487 -1.29 6.34 14.82
CA VAL A 487 -0.59 7.24 13.89
C VAL A 487 0.31 8.19 14.68
N ALA A 488 1.36 7.90 15.23
CA ALA A 488 2.29 8.68 16.05
C ALA A 488 2.28 8.22 17.51
N PRO A 489 2.57 6.95 17.76
CA PRO A 489 2.72 6.47 19.12
C PRO A 489 3.83 7.26 19.84
N THR A 490 3.62 7.52 21.11
CA THR A 490 4.56 8.32 21.95
C THR A 490 5.38 7.43 22.88
N GLY A 491 5.03 6.17 22.97
CA GLY A 491 5.69 5.18 23.80
C GLY A 491 6.87 4.50 23.11
N THR A 492 7.44 3.55 23.80
CA THR A 492 8.46 2.62 23.27
C THR A 492 8.01 1.20 23.59
N TYR A 493 8.41 0.25 22.76
CA TYR A 493 8.15 -1.16 23.02
C TYR A 493 8.65 -1.59 24.39
N PRO A 494 7.87 -2.35 25.20
CA PRO A 494 6.56 -2.93 24.86
C PRO A 494 5.35 -2.06 25.28
N SER A 495 5.54 -0.91 25.90
CA SER A 495 4.44 -0.16 26.54
C SER A 495 3.40 0.37 25.54
N ASP A 496 3.84 0.83 24.37
CA ASP A 496 2.95 1.30 23.31
C ASP A 496 2.19 0.14 22.67
N MET A 497 2.79 -1.04 22.57
CA MET A 497 2.11 -2.24 22.07
C MET A 497 1.07 -2.78 23.06
N VAL A 498 1.28 -2.63 24.36
CA VAL A 498 0.26 -2.94 25.39
C VAL A 498 -0.94 -1.98 25.28
N GLN A 499 -0.68 -0.70 25.01
CA GLN A 499 -1.76 0.26 24.75
C GLN A 499 -2.54 -0.12 23.48
N LEU A 500 -1.85 -0.38 22.38
CA LEU A 500 -2.46 -0.76 21.10
C LEU A 500 -3.24 -2.08 21.22
N GLN A 501 -2.75 -3.06 21.99
CA GLN A 501 -3.48 -4.28 22.32
C GLN A 501 -4.82 -3.96 22.99
N GLY A 502 -4.83 -3.09 24.01
CA GLY A 502 -6.06 -2.69 24.70
C GLY A 502 -7.06 -1.97 23.78
N GLU A 503 -6.56 -1.21 22.82
CA GLU A 503 -7.39 -0.59 21.79
C GLU A 503 -7.99 -1.64 20.86
N PHE A 504 -7.23 -2.62 20.41
CA PHE A 504 -7.72 -3.74 19.58
C PHE A 504 -8.81 -4.53 20.30
N GLU A 505 -8.65 -4.82 21.58
CA GLU A 505 -9.67 -5.49 22.41
C GLU A 505 -10.96 -4.66 22.48
N THR A 506 -10.82 -3.34 22.67
CA THR A 506 -11.96 -2.41 22.68
C THR A 506 -12.64 -2.34 21.32
N VAL A 507 -11.86 -2.33 20.22
CA VAL A 507 -12.38 -2.39 18.85
C VAL A 507 -13.18 -3.67 18.62
N ALA A 508 -12.71 -4.83 19.10
CA ALA A 508 -13.45 -6.08 18.99
C ALA A 508 -14.83 -6.00 19.67
N GLN A 509 -14.90 -5.40 20.85
CA GLN A 509 -16.17 -5.16 21.54
C GLN A 509 -17.07 -4.18 20.77
N ASN A 510 -16.49 -3.12 20.21
CA ASN A 510 -17.22 -2.13 19.43
C ASN A 510 -17.75 -2.72 18.12
N VAL A 511 -16.98 -3.57 17.45
CA VAL A 511 -17.39 -4.31 16.26
C VAL A 511 -18.66 -5.12 16.54
N LEU A 512 -18.75 -5.83 17.67
CA LEU A 512 -19.96 -6.56 18.03
C LEU A 512 -21.16 -5.66 18.30
N LYS A 513 -20.94 -4.47 18.94
CA LYS A 513 -22.02 -3.50 19.19
C LYS A 513 -22.55 -2.90 17.89
N VAL A 514 -21.67 -2.64 16.93
CA VAL A 514 -22.00 -2.01 15.64
C VAL A 514 -22.59 -3.03 14.67
N PHE A 515 -22.09 -4.27 14.68
CA PHE A 515 -22.50 -5.36 13.80
C PHE A 515 -23.03 -6.56 14.62
N PRO A 516 -24.30 -6.56 14.99
CA PRO A 516 -24.81 -7.53 15.97
C PRO A 516 -24.79 -8.98 15.51
N ASN A 517 -24.65 -9.24 14.20
CA ASN A 517 -24.57 -10.59 13.64
C ASN A 517 -23.15 -11.04 13.29
N VAL A 518 -22.13 -10.21 13.59
CA VAL A 518 -20.74 -10.58 13.38
C VAL A 518 -20.37 -11.80 14.22
N LYS A 519 -19.67 -12.77 13.62
CA LYS A 519 -19.21 -13.99 14.27
C LYS A 519 -17.69 -14.02 14.38
N LEU A 520 -17.02 -13.52 13.37
CA LEU A 520 -15.57 -13.64 13.20
C LEU A 520 -14.96 -12.26 12.93
N MET A 521 -13.85 -12.01 13.56
CA MET A 521 -13.03 -10.84 13.28
C MET A 521 -11.58 -11.26 13.14
N TYR A 522 -10.92 -10.76 12.08
CA TYR A 522 -9.53 -11.07 11.81
C TYR A 522 -8.71 -9.80 11.85
N TYR A 523 -7.62 -9.84 12.61
CA TYR A 523 -6.61 -8.78 12.63
C TYR A 523 -5.57 -9.04 11.57
N PHE A 524 -5.26 -8.05 10.78
CA PHE A 524 -4.19 -8.07 9.80
C PHE A 524 -3.11 -7.08 10.22
N PRO A 525 -1.84 -7.49 10.27
CA PRO A 525 -0.78 -6.55 10.52
C PRO A 525 -0.53 -5.73 9.26
N ARG A 526 -0.02 -4.53 9.46
CA ARG A 526 0.45 -3.69 8.38
C ARG A 526 1.63 -4.35 7.67
N PHE A 527 1.76 -4.10 6.38
CA PHE A 527 2.94 -4.46 5.64
C PHE A 527 4.12 -3.52 5.95
N TYR A 528 5.29 -3.80 5.38
CA TYR A 528 6.54 -3.08 5.63
C TYR A 528 6.44 -1.58 5.32
N SER A 529 6.82 -0.73 6.29
CA SER A 529 6.80 0.73 6.22
C SER A 529 8.19 1.38 6.27
N GLY A 530 9.26 0.61 6.12
CA GLY A 530 10.64 1.06 6.33
C GLY A 530 11.17 2.03 5.27
N TYR A 531 10.47 2.19 4.16
CA TYR A 531 10.82 3.17 3.13
C TYR A 531 10.35 4.60 3.46
N SER A 532 9.55 4.80 4.52
CA SER A 532 9.01 6.11 4.89
C SER A 532 10.01 7.04 5.59
N GLY A 533 11.18 6.55 5.96
CA GLY A 533 12.19 7.29 6.71
C GLY A 533 11.87 7.44 8.21
N THR A 534 12.89 7.68 8.99
CA THR A 534 12.81 7.72 10.48
C THR A 534 12.13 8.97 11.04
N THR A 535 11.90 9.98 10.22
CA THR A 535 11.26 11.25 10.63
C THR A 535 9.76 11.29 10.37
N ASP A 536 9.22 10.27 9.72
CA ASP A 536 7.76 10.18 9.50
C ASP A 536 7.10 9.73 10.80
N LEU A 537 6.26 10.59 11.37
CA LEU A 537 5.52 10.31 12.60
C LEU A 537 4.28 9.41 12.36
N ARG A 538 4.09 8.93 11.13
CA ARG A 538 2.89 8.17 10.73
C ARG A 538 3.20 6.69 10.60
N SER A 539 3.63 6.09 11.70
CA SER A 539 3.82 4.65 11.83
C SER A 539 4.93 4.07 10.92
N PRO A 540 6.16 4.60 11.03
CA PRO A 540 7.33 3.97 10.40
C PRO A 540 7.65 2.64 11.07
N GLU A 541 8.69 1.96 10.59
CA GLU A 541 9.30 0.91 11.40
C GLU A 541 9.97 1.51 12.65
N PRO A 542 9.97 0.82 13.78
CA PRO A 542 9.53 -0.59 13.95
C PRO A 542 8.03 -0.77 14.24
N TYR A 543 7.22 0.27 14.29
CA TYR A 543 5.80 0.19 14.67
C TYR A 543 4.96 -0.74 13.82
N ALA A 544 5.18 -0.75 12.49
CA ALA A 544 4.46 -1.65 11.60
C ALA A 544 4.78 -3.13 11.93
N TYR A 545 6.00 -3.42 12.32
CA TYR A 545 6.39 -4.74 12.81
C TYR A 545 5.81 -5.04 14.20
N GLU A 546 5.94 -4.11 15.13
CA GLU A 546 5.54 -4.25 16.53
C GLU A 546 4.02 -4.41 16.70
N GLN A 547 3.21 -3.82 15.81
CA GLN A 547 1.77 -4.04 15.73
C GLN A 547 1.40 -5.54 15.72
N GLY A 548 2.21 -6.37 15.08
CA GLY A 548 1.99 -7.81 15.05
C GLY A 548 1.99 -8.46 16.43
N PHE A 549 2.76 -7.93 17.39
CA PHE A 549 2.75 -8.39 18.78
C PHE A 549 1.55 -7.88 19.56
N ALA A 550 1.05 -6.67 19.25
CA ALA A 550 -0.21 -6.19 19.84
C ALA A 550 -1.40 -7.07 19.42
N ILE A 551 -1.43 -7.49 18.14
CA ILE A 551 -2.41 -8.48 17.66
C ILE A 551 -2.25 -9.80 18.40
N GLN A 552 -1.02 -10.35 18.49
CA GLN A 552 -0.73 -11.59 19.23
C GLN A 552 -1.25 -11.51 20.65
N GLY A 553 -1.00 -10.39 21.37
CA GLY A 553 -1.47 -10.17 22.74
C GLY A 553 -2.99 -10.23 22.87
N ALA A 554 -3.73 -9.51 22.02
CA ALA A 554 -5.19 -9.50 22.03
C ALA A 554 -5.80 -10.89 21.74
N LEU A 555 -5.18 -11.66 20.84
CA LEU A 555 -5.58 -13.03 20.56
C LEU A 555 -5.32 -13.94 21.74
N LEU A 556 -4.15 -13.84 22.36
CA LEU A 556 -3.80 -14.64 23.55
C LEU A 556 -4.74 -14.34 24.73
N ASP A 557 -5.14 -13.09 24.92
CA ASP A 557 -6.11 -12.73 25.96
C ASP A 557 -7.48 -13.36 25.71
N GLN A 558 -7.97 -13.39 24.47
CA GLN A 558 -9.19 -14.11 24.16
C GLN A 558 -9.04 -15.63 24.35
N ILE A 559 -7.94 -16.21 23.89
CA ILE A 559 -7.63 -17.65 24.05
C ILE A 559 -7.54 -18.03 25.52
N ASN A 560 -6.97 -17.17 26.37
CA ASN A 560 -6.88 -17.35 27.80
C ASN A 560 -8.20 -17.09 28.56
N GLY A 561 -9.28 -16.75 27.86
CA GLY A 561 -10.60 -16.59 28.41
C GLY A 561 -10.83 -15.28 29.16
N VAL A 562 -10.15 -14.21 28.78
CA VAL A 562 -10.37 -12.87 29.34
C VAL A 562 -11.85 -12.48 29.17
N PRO A 563 -12.57 -12.13 30.26
CA PRO A 563 -14.04 -12.04 30.24
C PRO A 563 -14.63 -11.04 29.27
N TRP A 564 -13.96 -9.89 29.03
CA TRP A 564 -14.45 -8.85 28.11
C TRP A 564 -14.24 -9.16 26.63
N LEU A 565 -13.53 -10.26 26.33
CA LEU A 565 -13.38 -10.80 24.98
C LEU A 565 -14.17 -12.11 24.77
N ASN A 566 -15.11 -12.43 25.68
CA ASN A 566 -15.90 -13.64 25.54
C ASN A 566 -16.73 -13.66 24.25
N TYR A 567 -16.53 -14.71 23.44
CA TYR A 567 -17.23 -14.95 22.18
C TYR A 567 -18.22 -16.14 22.25
N ASP A 568 -18.20 -16.92 23.31
CA ASP A 568 -19.09 -18.11 23.47
C ASP A 568 -20.12 -17.87 24.56
N ALA A 569 -21.40 -17.94 24.18
CA ALA A 569 -22.53 -17.79 25.10
C ALA A 569 -22.56 -18.84 26.24
N LYS A 570 -21.81 -19.95 26.12
CA LYS A 570 -21.65 -20.92 27.18
C LYS A 570 -20.85 -20.39 28.37
N ASN A 571 -19.96 -19.45 28.11
CA ASN A 571 -19.06 -18.85 29.09
C ASN A 571 -19.59 -17.52 29.66
N GLY A 572 -20.81 -17.12 29.31
CA GLY A 572 -21.43 -15.89 29.77
C GLY A 572 -21.89 -14.97 28.59
N PRO A 573 -22.14 -13.68 28.86
CA PRO A 573 -22.51 -12.76 27.81
C PRO A 573 -21.43 -12.70 26.70
N VAL A 574 -21.84 -12.77 25.45
CA VAL A 574 -20.92 -12.56 24.31
C VAL A 574 -20.62 -11.06 24.21
N LEU A 575 -19.35 -10.70 24.33
CA LEU A 575 -18.88 -9.32 24.38
C LEU A 575 -17.96 -8.93 23.21
N ALA A 576 -17.44 -9.93 22.49
CA ALA A 576 -16.61 -9.74 21.29
C ALA A 576 -16.91 -10.88 20.28
N PRO A 577 -16.62 -10.71 18.98
CA PRO A 577 -16.58 -11.83 18.05
C PRO A 577 -15.40 -12.75 18.36
N TRP A 578 -15.38 -13.95 17.78
CA TRP A 578 -14.17 -14.77 17.77
C TRP A 578 -13.06 -14.07 17.00
N LEU A 579 -11.86 -14.03 17.56
CA LEU A 579 -10.71 -13.32 17.03
C LEU A 579 -9.72 -14.28 16.38
N GLY A 580 -9.21 -13.95 15.19
CA GLY A 580 -8.16 -14.70 14.52
C GLY A 580 -7.09 -13.79 13.93
N TYR A 581 -5.88 -14.32 13.77
CA TYR A 581 -4.85 -13.69 12.97
C TYR A 581 -5.20 -13.86 11.48
N GLY A 582 -5.22 -12.77 10.73
CA GLY A 582 -5.37 -12.79 9.27
C GLY A 582 -4.08 -13.22 8.57
N ALA A 583 -3.94 -12.86 7.30
CA ALA A 583 -2.66 -13.03 6.61
C ALA A 583 -1.60 -12.15 7.27
N TYR A 584 -0.46 -12.72 7.61
CA TYR A 584 0.69 -11.96 8.08
C TYR A 584 1.41 -11.34 6.89
N THR A 585 1.28 -10.04 6.71
CA THR A 585 1.73 -9.32 5.50
C THR A 585 3.10 -8.69 5.64
N TRP A 586 3.67 -8.62 6.83
CA TRP A 586 4.96 -7.98 7.05
C TRP A 586 6.15 -8.86 6.63
N ALA A 587 7.15 -8.25 6.00
CA ALA A 587 8.49 -8.77 5.77
C ALA A 587 9.49 -7.61 5.89
N ASN A 588 10.75 -7.88 6.22
CA ASN A 588 11.76 -6.84 6.45
C ASN A 588 12.33 -6.31 5.13
N GLY A 589 11.54 -5.54 4.41
CA GLY A 589 11.90 -4.97 3.12
C GLY A 589 12.31 -6.06 2.12
N MET A 590 13.52 -5.98 1.62
CA MET A 590 14.09 -6.95 0.67
C MET A 590 14.68 -8.20 1.32
N ILE A 591 14.72 -8.29 2.66
CA ILE A 591 15.07 -9.54 3.33
C ILE A 591 13.87 -10.48 3.24
N ALA A 592 14.06 -11.59 2.51
CA ALA A 592 12.97 -12.52 2.26
C ALA A 592 12.52 -13.21 3.56
N ARG A 593 11.22 -13.23 3.80
CA ARG A 593 10.56 -14.10 4.77
C ARG A 593 10.70 -15.56 4.33
N SER A 594 10.50 -16.52 5.20
CA SER A 594 10.64 -17.95 4.93
C SER A 594 9.81 -18.45 3.73
N ASP A 595 8.68 -17.79 3.43
CA ASP A 595 7.83 -18.07 2.26
C ASP A 595 8.22 -17.27 0.99
N GLY A 596 9.32 -16.52 1.04
CA GLY A 596 9.84 -15.71 -0.07
C GLY A 596 9.26 -14.30 -0.18
N LEU A 597 8.36 -13.87 0.70
CA LEU A 597 7.82 -12.52 0.67
C LEU A 597 8.89 -11.47 0.90
N THR A 598 8.92 -10.46 0.04
CA THR A 598 9.76 -9.26 0.16
C THR A 598 8.96 -8.03 -0.24
N TYR A 599 9.40 -6.87 0.22
CA TYR A 599 8.90 -5.58 -0.25
C TYR A 599 10.04 -4.74 -0.80
N SER A 600 9.92 -4.37 -2.06
CA SER A 600 10.83 -3.45 -2.75
C SER A 600 10.25 -2.04 -2.73
N CYS A 601 11.06 -1.07 -3.12
CA CYS A 601 10.62 0.30 -3.32
C CYS A 601 9.46 0.46 -4.30
N GLN A 602 9.29 -0.44 -5.26
CA GLN A 602 8.17 -0.41 -6.21
C GLN A 602 6.85 -0.81 -5.55
N ASP A 603 6.91 -1.52 -4.43
CA ASP A 603 5.74 -1.96 -3.69
C ASP A 603 5.10 -0.82 -2.89
N VAL A 604 5.78 0.32 -2.74
CA VAL A 604 5.28 1.48 -2.01
C VAL A 604 5.12 2.71 -2.91
N LEU A 605 4.28 3.63 -2.50
CA LEU A 605 4.19 4.97 -3.07
C LEU A 605 5.42 5.81 -2.65
N SER A 606 5.53 7.02 -3.18
CA SER A 606 6.64 7.94 -2.87
C SER A 606 6.78 8.32 -1.39
N ASP A 607 5.75 8.05 -0.58
CA ASP A 607 5.78 8.26 0.86
C ASP A 607 6.39 7.08 1.65
N GLY A 608 6.72 6.00 0.95
CA GLY A 608 7.42 4.84 1.51
C GLY A 608 6.61 3.95 2.46
N ARG A 609 5.28 4.13 2.56
CA ARG A 609 4.41 3.43 3.52
C ARG A 609 3.03 3.03 3.00
N HIS A 610 2.51 3.67 1.95
CA HIS A 610 1.30 3.20 1.29
C HIS A 610 1.67 2.23 0.17
N PRO A 611 0.91 1.15 -0.02
CA PRO A 611 1.21 0.19 -1.06
C PRO A 611 0.94 0.80 -2.44
N SER A 612 1.85 0.54 -3.37
CA SER A 612 1.66 1.01 -4.75
C SER A 612 0.53 0.25 -5.44
N PRO A 613 -0.33 0.93 -6.22
CA PRO A 613 -1.47 0.29 -6.88
C PRO A 613 -1.08 -0.79 -7.89
N LEU A 614 0.14 -0.71 -8.46
CA LEU A 614 0.60 -1.64 -9.50
C LEU A 614 1.32 -2.87 -8.94
N TYR A 615 1.95 -2.76 -7.77
CA TYR A 615 2.81 -3.82 -7.24
C TYR A 615 2.46 -4.20 -5.80
N GLY A 616 2.50 -3.25 -4.86
CA GLY A 616 2.31 -3.53 -3.43
C GLY A 616 0.89 -3.94 -3.09
N ALA A 617 -0.10 -3.16 -3.47
CA ALA A 617 -1.49 -3.46 -3.17
C ALA A 617 -1.98 -4.79 -3.78
N PRO A 618 -1.66 -5.14 -5.06
CA PRO A 618 -1.97 -6.48 -5.58
C PRO A 618 -1.23 -7.61 -4.89
N LYS A 619 0.02 -7.39 -4.49
CA LYS A 619 0.82 -8.39 -3.75
C LYS A 619 0.20 -8.71 -2.38
N ILE A 620 -0.26 -7.70 -1.66
CA ILE A 620 -0.92 -7.85 -0.36
C ILE A 620 -2.33 -8.45 -0.55
N ALA A 621 -3.08 -7.95 -1.53
CA ALA A 621 -4.41 -8.47 -1.87
C ALA A 621 -4.40 -9.97 -2.20
N ALA A 622 -3.35 -10.46 -2.87
CA ALA A 622 -3.18 -11.89 -3.14
C ALA A 622 -3.00 -12.70 -1.86
N GLN A 623 -2.31 -12.17 -0.85
CA GLN A 623 -2.19 -12.82 0.46
C GLN A 623 -3.54 -12.85 1.19
N PHE A 624 -4.31 -11.76 1.16
CA PHE A 624 -5.65 -11.73 1.69
C PHE A 624 -6.56 -12.76 1.01
N LEU A 625 -6.55 -12.80 -0.32
CA LEU A 625 -7.36 -13.74 -1.08
C LEU A 625 -6.98 -15.19 -0.76
N ASN A 626 -5.69 -15.49 -0.68
CA ASN A 626 -5.21 -16.82 -0.31
C ASN A 626 -5.69 -17.19 1.11
N PHE A 627 -5.56 -16.28 2.08
CA PHE A 627 -6.04 -16.49 3.45
C PHE A 627 -7.54 -16.81 3.46
N TYR A 628 -8.36 -15.98 2.83
CA TYR A 628 -9.82 -16.20 2.82
C TYR A 628 -10.23 -17.48 2.10
N LYS A 629 -9.47 -17.93 1.11
CA LYS A 629 -9.74 -19.18 0.37
C LYS A 629 -9.28 -20.44 1.11
N THR A 630 -8.25 -20.37 1.93
CA THR A 630 -7.58 -21.55 2.47
C THR A 630 -7.75 -21.75 3.96
N ASN A 631 -8.03 -20.68 4.72
CA ASN A 631 -8.18 -20.81 6.17
C ASN A 631 -9.50 -21.51 6.51
N PRO A 632 -9.51 -22.51 7.42
CA PRO A 632 -10.70 -23.29 7.73
C PRO A 632 -11.83 -22.49 8.40
N THR A 633 -11.53 -21.31 8.96
CA THR A 633 -12.55 -20.41 9.54
C THR A 633 -13.15 -19.44 8.53
N THR A 634 -12.57 -19.29 7.34
CA THR A 634 -13.05 -18.38 6.30
C THR A 634 -13.67 -19.10 5.10
N ALA A 635 -13.04 -20.16 4.64
CA ALA A 635 -13.44 -20.91 3.45
C ALA A 635 -14.93 -21.34 3.45
N PRO A 636 -15.56 -21.73 4.58
CA PRO A 636 -16.95 -22.20 4.60
C PRO A 636 -17.98 -21.17 4.13
N TRP A 637 -17.74 -19.88 4.32
CA TRP A 637 -18.66 -18.81 3.92
C TRP A 637 -18.11 -17.93 2.80
N PHE A 638 -16.80 -17.92 2.61
CA PHE A 638 -16.14 -17.12 1.59
C PHE A 638 -16.20 -17.79 0.21
N LEU A 639 -16.12 -19.13 0.15
CA LEU A 639 -16.17 -19.88 -1.09
C LEU A 639 -17.59 -20.31 -1.44
N SER A 640 -17.83 -20.52 -2.73
CA SER A 640 -19.03 -21.19 -3.22
C SER A 640 -19.10 -22.61 -2.64
N ALA A 641 -20.25 -23.00 -2.06
CA ALA A 641 -20.45 -24.38 -1.68
C ALA A 641 -20.22 -25.29 -2.91
N PRO A 642 -19.48 -26.41 -2.81
CA PRO A 642 -19.36 -27.33 -3.91
C PRO A 642 -20.78 -27.77 -4.32
N LEU A 643 -21.09 -27.63 -5.62
CA LEU A 643 -22.37 -28.07 -6.20
C LEU A 643 -22.60 -29.53 -5.75
N GLN A 644 -23.54 -29.74 -4.84
CA GLN A 644 -23.95 -31.09 -4.48
C GLN A 644 -24.44 -31.74 -5.78
N LYS A 645 -23.71 -32.78 -6.25
CA LYS A 645 -24.21 -33.64 -7.33
C LYS A 645 -25.62 -34.07 -6.94
N PRO A 646 -26.61 -33.96 -7.83
CA PRO A 646 -27.96 -34.46 -7.56
C PRO A 646 -27.83 -35.91 -7.06
N ARG A 647 -28.33 -36.20 -5.84
CA ARG A 647 -28.50 -37.59 -5.41
C ARG A 647 -29.26 -38.29 -6.49
N ALA A 648 -28.64 -39.28 -7.13
CA ALA A 648 -29.39 -40.21 -7.99
C ALA A 648 -30.54 -40.75 -7.13
N SER A 649 -31.76 -40.44 -7.57
CA SER A 649 -32.97 -41.05 -6.99
C SER A 649 -32.89 -42.54 -7.27
N ASN A 650 -32.72 -43.34 -6.20
CA ASN A 650 -32.97 -44.77 -6.27
C ASN A 650 -34.43 -45.05 -6.46
#